data_66850486b204634c8c895dcf77345a06
#
_entry.id   66850486b204634c8c895dcf77345a06
#
_cell.length_a   1.000
_cell.length_b   1.000
_cell.length_c   1.000
_cell.angle_alpha   90.00
_cell.angle_beta   90.00
_cell.angle_gamma   90.00
#
_symmetry.space_group_name_H-M   'P 1'
#
loop_
_entity.id
_entity.type
_entity.pdbx_description
1 polymer ?
#
loop_
_entity_poly.entity_id
_entity_poly.type
_entity_poly.pdbx_seq_one_letter_code
_entity_poly.pdbx_strand_id
1 'polypeptide(L)'
;MSRRCFVVLVSCGLAWSVSAAGPTFRPDVVFKGSTLTGWTPLGDVEWKAVNGEIIGTPKQPGGGWLVLDKSFQDVAVFSNVTCSGGCKAGVLLRAEKTADGMKGIYVSLTAGDLLSYAVTLDGQGKELARTALPPAGRGGGGGRAGAPPAAGGGGGAGGAAGAAPGAGRGRGGAAAPPLPAGVSLPGLARPTGEFFPEKSNSVDITLANTTVTVRFNGGSLGAAGGSAEEAAGKYGPIALYVGGTGTAHFKDVAYADLNGRRFEAETTSPNFRAQRINEFYYSYSSAIADVNRDGNPDVIAGPYYYLGPQFTVGRQLYAGVTYNPTSEWPQAAMVQLAYDFTGDGWPDVLNMSGNAGNGTGTLFVNPKGENRRWDSFVVMQPPDGVVGNEETLLKDIDGDGKPEIIHTGQNTLRYSKPDPNNPTGSWLVTTISEAGPWGVNISHGMGVGDIDGDGLKDYVTAYGWWKQPAKGSDDKLWKYHPVEFARWGASQGGAGGAEMGIYDVNGDKLNDVVTALEGHGFGLAWHEQKRDAAGTISFVRHTIMDGFLDRNAGGVTFTQPHAMTFADIDMDGIPDLITGKRHHSHFQYTDPDNWGAPVLYVYKVARNPKADGGAEFVPELVHNRSGVGSHIDVGDLNKDGTIDIVTSGPSGTFVFFNQVKRRKAS
;
A
#
# COMPACT_ATOMS: atom_id res chain seq x y z
N MET A 1 19.57 50.84 38.35
CA MET A 1 18.19 50.45 37.90
C MET A 1 18.37 49.46 36.76
N SER A 2 18.32 48.20 37.06
CA SER A 2 18.52 47.06 36.12
C SER A 2 17.15 46.67 35.54
N ARG A 3 16.92 46.81 34.25
CA ARG A 3 15.75 46.28 33.55
C ARG A 3 16.05 44.87 33.12
N ARG A 4 15.38 43.92 33.76
CA ARG A 4 15.33 42.52 33.29
C ARG A 4 14.30 42.43 32.19
N CYS A 5 14.69 42.06 30.96
CA CYS A 5 13.81 41.62 29.90
C CYS A 5 13.41 40.17 30.18
N PHE A 6 12.12 39.93 30.38
CA PHE A 6 11.54 38.60 30.34
C PHE A 6 11.30 38.22 28.87
N VAL A 7 11.99 37.21 28.38
CA VAL A 7 11.65 36.55 27.11
C VAL A 7 10.60 35.49 27.44
N VAL A 8 9.37 35.72 27.01
CA VAL A 8 8.30 34.71 27.03
C VAL A 8 8.48 33.86 25.78
N LEU A 9 8.99 32.65 25.95
CA LEU A 9 8.94 31.60 24.95
C LEU A 9 7.49 31.11 24.84
N VAL A 10 6.76 31.56 23.83
CA VAL A 10 5.50 30.95 23.42
C VAL A 10 5.84 29.69 22.62
N SER A 11 5.81 28.55 23.27
CA SER A 11 5.82 27.26 22.58
C SER A 11 4.44 27.07 21.94
N CYS A 12 4.33 27.36 20.65
CA CYS A 12 3.22 26.86 19.82
C CYS A 12 3.36 25.35 19.74
N GLY A 13 2.69 24.64 20.64
CA GLY A 13 2.45 23.23 20.50
C GLY A 13 1.48 23.01 19.32
N LEU A 14 1.99 22.68 18.14
CA LEU A 14 1.19 22.08 17.10
C LEU A 14 0.69 20.74 17.63
N ALA A 15 -0.57 20.72 18.06
CA ALA A 15 -1.28 19.49 18.33
C ALA A 15 -1.45 18.77 17.00
N TRP A 16 -0.59 17.80 16.73
CA TRP A 16 -0.76 16.85 15.65
C TRP A 16 -2.04 16.07 15.96
N SER A 17 -3.12 16.36 15.24
CA SER A 17 -4.26 15.46 15.19
C SER A 17 -3.78 14.20 14.48
N VAL A 18 -3.53 13.14 15.25
CA VAL A 18 -3.47 11.79 14.68
C VAL A 18 -4.81 11.61 13.97
N SER A 19 -4.79 11.60 12.64
CA SER A 19 -5.99 11.28 11.87
C SER A 19 -6.49 9.94 12.39
N ALA A 20 -7.72 9.88 12.88
CA ALA A 20 -8.32 8.62 13.31
C ALA A 20 -8.29 7.67 12.11
N ALA A 21 -7.72 6.47 12.29
CA ALA A 21 -7.68 5.48 11.23
C ALA A 21 -9.11 5.21 10.74
N GLY A 22 -9.31 5.24 9.42
CA GLY A 22 -10.60 4.91 8.78
C GLY A 22 -10.79 3.40 8.61
N PRO A 23 -11.91 2.97 7.99
CA PRO A 23 -12.18 1.55 7.70
C PRO A 23 -11.15 0.97 6.74
N THR A 24 -10.72 -0.26 7.00
CA THR A 24 -9.82 -1.02 6.12
C THR A 24 -10.55 -1.68 4.94
N PHE A 25 -11.82 -1.45 4.80
CA PHE A 25 -12.69 -1.97 3.74
C PHE A 25 -13.48 -0.84 3.09
N ARG A 26 -13.91 -1.05 1.84
CA ARG A 26 -14.83 -0.13 1.16
C ARG A 26 -16.23 -0.30 1.75
N PRO A 27 -16.81 0.69 2.45
CA PRO A 27 -18.13 0.58 3.02
C PRO A 27 -19.23 0.42 1.96
N ASP A 28 -20.16 -0.49 2.16
CA ASP A 28 -21.43 -0.51 1.43
C ASP A 28 -22.37 0.57 1.94
N VAL A 29 -22.31 0.83 3.24
CA VAL A 29 -23.12 1.82 3.94
C VAL A 29 -22.26 2.55 4.97
N VAL A 30 -22.43 3.87 5.02
CA VAL A 30 -21.95 4.73 6.11
C VAL A 30 -23.18 5.41 6.70
N PHE A 31 -23.37 5.26 8.00
CA PHE A 31 -24.48 5.92 8.70
C PHE A 31 -24.24 7.44 8.75
N LYS A 32 -25.10 8.21 8.12
CA LYS A 32 -25.02 9.69 8.05
C LYS A 32 -26.30 10.39 8.53
N GLY A 33 -27.28 9.61 8.99
CA GLY A 33 -28.60 10.10 9.30
C GLY A 33 -28.77 10.65 10.71
N SER A 34 -29.95 11.22 10.96
CA SER A 34 -30.43 11.59 12.31
C SER A 34 -31.67 10.76 12.71
N THR A 35 -31.89 9.63 12.06
CA THR A 35 -32.95 8.67 12.38
C THR A 35 -32.37 7.27 12.40
N LEU A 36 -32.95 6.39 13.21
CA LEU A 36 -32.54 4.99 13.32
C LEU A 36 -33.30 4.08 12.33
N THR A 37 -33.63 4.60 11.15
CA THR A 37 -34.28 3.79 10.10
C THR A 37 -33.40 2.61 9.71
N GLY A 38 -33.97 1.39 9.71
CA GLY A 38 -33.23 0.16 9.46
C GLY A 38 -32.51 -0.42 10.69
N TRP A 39 -32.80 0.14 11.89
CA TRP A 39 -32.29 -0.36 13.16
C TRP A 39 -33.44 -0.56 14.17
N THR A 40 -33.42 -1.67 14.88
CA THR A 40 -34.42 -2.06 15.85
C THR A 40 -33.82 -2.17 17.26
N PRO A 41 -34.30 -1.38 18.25
CA PRO A 41 -33.85 -1.49 19.64
C PRO A 41 -34.31 -2.82 20.27
N LEU A 42 -33.43 -3.41 21.11
CA LEU A 42 -33.72 -4.59 21.94
C LEU A 42 -33.10 -4.42 23.32
N GLY A 43 -33.91 -4.56 24.38
CA GLY A 43 -33.48 -4.34 25.79
C GLY A 43 -33.65 -2.88 26.23
N ASP A 44 -33.03 -2.53 27.37
CA ASP A 44 -33.30 -1.28 28.12
C ASP A 44 -32.27 -0.19 27.84
N VAL A 45 -32.27 0.31 26.61
CA VAL A 45 -31.41 1.43 26.20
C VAL A 45 -32.23 2.52 25.49
N GLU A 46 -31.94 3.76 25.82
CA GLU A 46 -32.41 4.90 25.03
C GLU A 46 -31.42 5.12 23.88
N TRP A 47 -31.89 4.90 22.65
CA TRP A 47 -31.11 5.10 21.44
C TRP A 47 -31.52 6.36 20.70
N LYS A 48 -30.54 7.16 20.28
CA LYS A 48 -30.71 8.38 19.47
C LYS A 48 -29.75 8.38 18.29
N ALA A 49 -30.16 9.04 17.22
CA ALA A 49 -29.29 9.35 16.10
C ALA A 49 -29.23 10.87 15.91
N VAL A 50 -28.02 11.41 15.79
CA VAL A 50 -27.81 12.85 15.63
C VAL A 50 -26.65 13.06 14.67
N ASN A 51 -26.92 13.64 13.50
CA ASN A 51 -25.86 14.05 12.53
C ASN A 51 -24.81 12.96 12.21
N GLY A 52 -25.24 11.73 11.93
CA GLY A 52 -24.35 10.62 11.60
C GLY A 52 -23.74 9.90 12.81
N GLU A 53 -24.15 10.26 14.01
CA GLU A 53 -23.75 9.59 15.24
C GLU A 53 -24.92 8.82 15.84
N ILE A 54 -24.66 7.60 16.30
CA ILE A 54 -25.61 6.76 17.06
C ILE A 54 -25.20 6.84 18.53
N ILE A 55 -26.12 7.22 19.39
CA ILE A 55 -25.89 7.43 20.84
C ILE A 55 -26.79 6.46 21.61
N GLY A 56 -26.19 5.69 22.50
CA GLY A 56 -26.89 4.77 23.40
C GLY A 56 -26.66 5.11 24.85
N THR A 57 -27.79 5.25 25.62
CA THR A 57 -27.75 5.48 27.08
C THR A 57 -28.55 4.38 27.76
N PRO A 58 -27.92 3.48 28.54
CA PRO A 58 -28.62 2.37 29.19
C PRO A 58 -29.53 2.91 30.30
N LYS A 59 -30.77 2.39 30.35
CA LYS A 59 -31.72 2.65 31.43
C LYS A 59 -31.47 1.76 32.64
N GLN A 60 -30.85 0.61 32.41
CA GLN A 60 -30.43 -0.37 33.43
C GLN A 60 -28.99 -0.83 33.09
N PRO A 61 -28.20 -1.26 34.11
CA PRO A 61 -26.81 -1.69 33.91
C PRO A 61 -26.63 -2.83 32.94
N GLY A 62 -27.63 -3.68 32.74
CA GLY A 62 -27.65 -4.76 31.73
C GLY A 62 -27.71 -4.27 30.31
N GLY A 63 -28.17 -3.04 30.10
CA GLY A 63 -28.18 -2.38 28.81
C GLY A 63 -29.06 -3.04 27.75
N GLY A 64 -28.61 -2.98 26.51
CA GLY A 64 -29.32 -3.55 25.37
C GLY A 64 -28.61 -3.29 24.05
N TRP A 65 -29.29 -3.63 23.00
CA TRP A 65 -28.77 -3.70 21.64
C TRP A 65 -29.53 -2.76 20.70
N LEU A 66 -28.84 -2.29 19.68
CA LEU A 66 -29.44 -1.71 18.51
C LEU A 66 -29.13 -2.62 17.32
N VAL A 67 -30.11 -3.36 16.86
CA VAL A 67 -29.97 -4.45 15.89
C VAL A 67 -30.25 -3.89 14.49
N LEU A 68 -29.33 -4.10 13.55
CA LEU A 68 -29.54 -3.75 12.14
C LEU A 68 -30.54 -4.72 11.48
N ASP A 69 -31.46 -4.22 10.67
CA ASP A 69 -32.48 -5.05 10.01
C ASP A 69 -31.92 -5.88 8.84
N LYS A 70 -30.62 -5.76 8.52
CA LYS A 70 -29.90 -6.49 7.48
C LYS A 70 -28.95 -7.53 8.08
N SER A 71 -28.96 -8.74 7.53
CA SER A 71 -28.14 -9.87 7.99
C SER A 71 -26.97 -10.16 7.07
N PHE A 72 -25.89 -10.74 7.64
CA PHE A 72 -24.64 -11.06 6.97
C PHE A 72 -24.10 -12.42 7.46
N GLN A 73 -23.32 -13.08 6.61
CA GLN A 73 -22.47 -14.19 7.00
C GLN A 73 -21.06 -13.69 7.33
N ASP A 74 -20.42 -13.04 6.39
CA ASP A 74 -19.14 -12.37 6.56
C ASP A 74 -19.34 -10.87 6.46
N VAL A 75 -18.78 -10.12 7.41
CA VAL A 75 -19.04 -8.68 7.53
C VAL A 75 -17.84 -7.94 8.06
N ALA A 76 -17.64 -6.75 7.56
CA ALA A 76 -16.76 -5.77 8.16
C ALA A 76 -17.57 -4.61 8.76
N VAL A 77 -17.14 -4.13 9.93
CA VAL A 77 -17.80 -3.05 10.67
C VAL A 77 -16.73 -2.07 11.16
N PHE A 78 -16.98 -0.80 10.98
CA PHE A 78 -16.14 0.29 11.48
C PHE A 78 -16.97 1.29 12.26
N SER A 79 -16.39 1.85 13.33
CA SER A 79 -16.93 3.04 14.01
C SER A 79 -15.84 3.74 14.82
N ASN A 80 -15.96 5.05 14.96
CA ASN A 80 -15.30 5.81 16.00
C ASN A 80 -16.15 5.72 17.28
N VAL A 81 -15.64 5.06 18.31
CA VAL A 81 -16.39 4.76 19.55
C VAL A 81 -15.84 5.54 20.72
N THR A 82 -16.72 6.25 21.42
CA THR A 82 -16.43 6.86 22.73
C THR A 82 -17.39 6.26 23.76
N CYS A 83 -16.83 5.78 24.88
CA CYS A 83 -17.59 5.16 25.95
C CYS A 83 -17.20 5.84 27.26
N SER A 84 -18.10 6.61 27.87
CA SER A 84 -17.83 7.45 29.03
C SER A 84 -18.71 7.10 30.23
N GLY A 85 -18.27 7.50 31.45
CA GLY A 85 -19.06 7.36 32.68
C GLY A 85 -19.32 5.92 33.12
N GLY A 86 -18.39 5.00 32.86
CA GLY A 86 -18.55 3.58 33.20
C GLY A 86 -19.46 2.79 32.28
N CYS A 87 -19.62 3.28 31.02
CA CYS A 87 -20.35 2.55 30.01
C CYS A 87 -19.60 1.28 29.58
N LYS A 88 -20.33 0.33 29.05
CA LYS A 88 -19.83 -0.84 28.33
C LYS A 88 -20.32 -0.78 26.91
N ALA A 89 -19.45 -0.95 25.95
CA ALA A 89 -19.80 -0.94 24.52
C ALA A 89 -19.35 -2.22 23.83
N GLY A 90 -19.92 -2.51 22.67
CA GLY A 90 -19.51 -3.64 21.86
C GLY A 90 -20.30 -3.78 20.56
N VAL A 91 -19.88 -4.74 19.77
CA VAL A 91 -20.52 -5.09 18.49
C VAL A 91 -20.84 -6.59 18.49
N LEU A 92 -22.08 -6.95 18.15
CA LEU A 92 -22.49 -8.31 17.93
C LEU A 92 -22.53 -8.57 16.41
N LEU A 93 -21.94 -9.67 16.00
CA LEU A 93 -21.87 -10.13 14.61
C LEU A 93 -22.64 -11.45 14.46
N ARG A 94 -23.24 -11.68 13.30
CA ARG A 94 -24.03 -12.90 13.03
C ARG A 94 -25.05 -13.20 14.13
N ALA A 95 -25.86 -12.21 14.51
CA ALA A 95 -26.88 -12.36 15.55
C ALA A 95 -28.01 -13.31 15.08
N GLU A 96 -27.70 -14.61 14.98
CA GLU A 96 -28.58 -15.66 14.50
C GLU A 96 -29.76 -15.86 15.46
N LYS A 97 -30.99 -15.75 14.97
CA LYS A 97 -32.18 -15.99 15.75
C LYS A 97 -32.30 -17.49 16.12
N THR A 98 -32.63 -17.76 17.37
CA THR A 98 -32.93 -19.08 17.90
C THR A 98 -34.39 -19.15 18.37
N ALA A 99 -34.90 -20.32 18.80
CA ALA A 99 -36.25 -20.43 19.34
C ALA A 99 -36.48 -19.53 20.56
N ASP A 100 -35.44 -19.37 21.41
CA ASP A 100 -35.53 -18.70 22.71
C ASP A 100 -34.81 -17.35 22.76
N GLY A 101 -34.24 -16.88 21.61
CA GLY A 101 -33.50 -15.61 21.59
C GLY A 101 -32.54 -15.50 20.41
N MET A 102 -31.25 -15.25 20.69
CA MET A 102 -30.19 -15.08 19.69
C MET A 102 -28.90 -15.72 20.15
N LYS A 103 -28.04 -16.10 19.21
CA LYS A 103 -26.61 -16.39 19.42
C LYS A 103 -25.76 -15.67 18.40
N GLY A 104 -24.52 -15.34 18.74
CA GLY A 104 -23.63 -14.63 17.81
C GLY A 104 -22.25 -14.45 18.39
N ILE A 105 -21.46 -13.64 17.71
CA ILE A 105 -20.08 -13.30 18.08
C ILE A 105 -20.09 -11.87 18.61
N TYR A 106 -19.80 -11.72 19.89
CA TYR A 106 -19.73 -10.42 20.55
C TYR A 106 -18.28 -9.95 20.67
N VAL A 107 -17.97 -8.80 20.13
CA VAL A 107 -16.70 -8.09 20.27
C VAL A 107 -16.89 -7.02 21.34
N SER A 108 -16.24 -7.19 22.48
CA SER A 108 -16.31 -6.23 23.57
C SER A 108 -15.35 -5.05 23.31
N LEU A 109 -15.88 -3.85 23.46
CA LEU A 109 -15.15 -2.57 23.36
C LEU A 109 -15.07 -1.90 24.73
N THR A 110 -15.08 -2.69 25.79
CA THR A 110 -15.06 -2.23 27.17
C THR A 110 -13.62 -2.23 27.69
N ALA A 111 -13.19 -1.13 28.31
CA ALA A 111 -11.88 -1.05 28.94
C ALA A 111 -11.69 -2.20 29.96
N GLY A 112 -10.58 -2.92 29.84
CA GLY A 112 -10.28 -4.10 30.68
C GLY A 112 -10.92 -5.41 30.20
N ASP A 113 -11.77 -5.38 29.15
CA ASP A 113 -12.43 -6.55 28.56
C ASP A 113 -12.44 -6.45 27.02
N LEU A 114 -11.28 -6.25 26.40
CA LEU A 114 -11.14 -6.15 24.94
C LEU A 114 -10.95 -7.54 24.35
N LEU A 115 -12.01 -8.34 24.29
CA LEU A 115 -12.03 -9.72 23.81
C LEU A 115 -13.24 -9.98 22.91
N SER A 116 -13.18 -11.06 22.15
CA SER A 116 -14.31 -11.59 21.40
C SER A 116 -14.88 -12.86 22.04
N TYR A 117 -16.19 -12.99 21.99
CA TYR A 117 -16.92 -14.06 22.66
C TYR A 117 -17.97 -14.69 21.73
N ALA A 118 -18.18 -15.98 21.85
CA ALA A 118 -19.43 -16.61 21.46
C ALA A 118 -20.46 -16.32 22.57
N VAL A 119 -21.62 -15.75 22.23
CA VAL A 119 -22.67 -15.39 23.18
C VAL A 119 -24.02 -16.00 22.82
N THR A 120 -24.82 -16.28 23.86
CA THR A 120 -26.23 -16.63 23.74
C THR A 120 -27.05 -15.61 24.52
N LEU A 121 -28.07 -15.06 23.87
CA LEU A 121 -28.97 -14.05 24.42
C LEU A 121 -30.40 -14.60 24.46
N ASP A 122 -31.20 -14.19 25.44
CA ASP A 122 -32.63 -14.46 25.47
C ASP A 122 -33.42 -13.56 24.49
N GLY A 123 -34.75 -13.76 24.43
CA GLY A 123 -35.62 -12.97 23.54
C GLY A 123 -35.73 -11.49 23.89
N GLN A 124 -35.20 -11.06 25.05
CA GLN A 124 -35.09 -9.64 25.45
C GLN A 124 -33.68 -9.07 25.25
N GLY A 125 -32.77 -9.88 24.70
CA GLY A 125 -31.37 -9.49 24.46
C GLY A 125 -30.48 -9.56 25.71
N LYS A 126 -30.93 -10.18 26.81
CA LYS A 126 -30.13 -10.40 27.99
C LYS A 126 -29.19 -11.58 27.75
N GLU A 127 -27.94 -11.39 28.13
CA GLU A 127 -26.92 -12.44 28.01
C GLU A 127 -27.21 -13.61 28.96
N LEU A 128 -27.28 -14.81 28.40
CA LEU A 128 -27.45 -16.08 29.10
C LEU A 128 -26.12 -16.81 29.29
N ALA A 129 -25.23 -16.72 28.28
CA ALA A 129 -23.92 -17.36 28.32
C ALA A 129 -22.93 -16.63 27.42
N ARG A 130 -21.65 -16.63 27.82
CA ARG A 130 -20.54 -16.21 26.98
C ARG A 130 -19.34 -17.14 27.14
N THR A 131 -18.63 -17.36 26.05
CA THR A 131 -17.37 -18.11 26.01
C THR A 131 -16.38 -17.33 25.18
N ALA A 132 -15.21 -17.03 25.73
CA ALA A 132 -14.16 -16.33 24.98
C ALA A 132 -13.75 -17.16 23.74
N LEU A 133 -13.60 -16.50 22.61
CA LEU A 133 -13.08 -17.15 21.41
C LEU A 133 -11.62 -17.57 21.65
N PRO A 134 -11.22 -18.78 21.20
CA PRO A 134 -9.81 -19.12 21.18
C PRO A 134 -9.05 -18.13 20.28
N PRO A 135 -7.77 -17.85 20.59
CA PRO A 135 -6.94 -17.03 19.73
C PRO A 135 -7.03 -17.56 18.29
N ALA A 136 -7.20 -16.66 17.33
CA ALA A 136 -7.05 -17.06 15.94
C ALA A 136 -5.68 -17.70 15.80
N GLY A 137 -5.63 -18.97 15.44
CA GLY A 137 -4.38 -19.66 15.22
C GLY A 137 -3.51 -18.76 14.36
N ARG A 138 -2.23 -18.56 14.66
CA ARG A 138 -1.31 -17.87 13.78
C ARG A 138 -1.42 -18.61 12.44
N GLY A 139 -2.18 -18.07 11.52
CA GLY A 139 -2.42 -18.63 10.22
C GLY A 139 -1.06 -18.82 9.56
N GLY A 140 -0.53 -20.04 9.68
CA GLY A 140 0.45 -20.51 8.74
C GLY A 140 -0.22 -20.36 7.38
N GLY A 141 0.39 -19.59 6.47
CA GLY A 141 -0.20 -19.28 5.18
C GLY A 141 -0.83 -20.52 4.55
N GLY A 142 -2.09 -20.38 4.14
CA GLY A 142 -2.74 -21.26 3.20
C GLY A 142 -2.94 -22.72 3.62
N GLY A 143 -3.79 -22.96 4.61
CA GLY A 143 -4.47 -24.27 4.70
C GLY A 143 -5.42 -24.40 3.51
N ARG A 144 -5.12 -25.29 2.58
CA ARG A 144 -6.02 -25.71 1.50
C ARG A 144 -7.40 -25.98 2.09
N ALA A 145 -8.38 -25.22 1.75
CA ALA A 145 -9.75 -25.65 1.82
C ALA A 145 -9.84 -26.93 0.97
N GLY A 146 -10.27 -28.03 1.62
CA GLY A 146 -10.26 -29.35 1.03
C GLY A 146 -10.93 -29.41 -0.32
N ALA A 147 -10.17 -29.78 -1.33
CA ALA A 147 -10.74 -30.36 -2.54
C ALA A 147 -11.30 -31.74 -2.18
N PRO A 148 -12.46 -32.16 -2.71
CA PRO A 148 -13.00 -33.49 -2.51
C PRO A 148 -11.99 -34.52 -3.02
N PRO A 149 -11.87 -35.70 -2.39
CA PRO A 149 -10.92 -36.73 -2.78
C PRO A 149 -11.19 -37.22 -4.19
N ALA A 150 -10.22 -37.05 -5.09
CA ALA A 150 -10.22 -37.68 -6.39
C ALA A 150 -10.03 -39.18 -6.23
N ALA A 151 -10.92 -39.98 -6.82
CA ALA A 151 -10.84 -41.40 -6.88
C ALA A 151 -9.56 -41.87 -7.59
N GLY A 152 -8.99 -42.94 -7.06
CA GLY A 152 -7.65 -43.45 -7.34
C GLY A 152 -7.38 -43.91 -8.77
N GLY A 153 -6.14 -43.86 -9.15
CA GLY A 153 -5.56 -44.49 -10.33
C GLY A 153 -4.06 -44.56 -10.19
N GLY A 154 -3.54 -45.76 -10.19
CA GLY A 154 -2.20 -46.11 -9.76
C GLY A 154 -1.06 -45.78 -10.72
N GLY A 155 0.12 -45.77 -10.15
CA GLY A 155 1.36 -46.34 -10.61
C GLY A 155 2.20 -45.63 -11.66
N GLY A 156 3.38 -45.16 -11.27
CA GLY A 156 4.47 -44.84 -12.19
C GLY A 156 5.61 -44.10 -11.51
N ALA A 157 6.67 -44.84 -11.18
CA ALA A 157 7.88 -44.31 -10.58
C ALA A 157 8.74 -43.55 -11.60
N GLY A 158 9.46 -42.53 -11.14
CA GLY A 158 10.69 -42.10 -11.76
C GLY A 158 10.97 -40.63 -11.77
N GLY A 159 11.91 -40.14 -10.94
CA GLY A 159 12.81 -39.09 -11.34
C GLY A 159 12.75 -37.75 -10.63
N ALA A 160 13.62 -37.60 -9.67
CA ALA A 160 14.38 -36.43 -9.27
C ALA A 160 13.62 -35.14 -8.88
N ALA A 161 13.51 -34.97 -7.59
CA ALA A 161 13.85 -33.85 -6.74
C ALA A 161 13.82 -32.44 -7.34
N GLY A 162 12.67 -31.80 -7.27
CA GLY A 162 12.53 -30.36 -7.14
C GLY A 162 11.95 -30.10 -5.78
N ALA A 163 12.70 -29.52 -4.85
CA ALA A 163 12.25 -29.17 -3.54
C ALA A 163 11.10 -28.16 -3.68
N ALA A 164 9.92 -28.51 -3.19
CA ALA A 164 8.83 -27.59 -3.00
C ALA A 164 9.28 -26.44 -2.09
N PRO A 165 9.08 -25.17 -2.44
CA PRO A 165 9.33 -24.06 -1.56
C PRO A 165 8.36 -24.14 -0.41
N GLY A 166 8.92 -24.27 0.80
CA GLY A 166 8.17 -24.30 2.04
C GLY A 166 7.28 -23.10 2.18
N ALA A 167 6.05 -23.35 2.65
CA ALA A 167 5.11 -22.38 3.14
C ALA A 167 5.82 -21.29 3.94
N GLY A 168 5.47 -20.05 3.67
CA GLY A 168 6.00 -18.86 4.32
C GLY A 168 5.99 -18.99 5.82
N ARG A 169 7.13 -19.26 6.39
CA ARG A 169 7.36 -19.09 7.82
C ARG A 169 7.16 -17.62 8.11
N GLY A 170 6.19 -17.26 8.99
CA GLY A 170 6.11 -15.94 9.60
C GLY A 170 7.52 -15.54 10.05
N ARG A 171 8.05 -14.49 9.44
CA ARG A 171 9.44 -14.08 9.62
C ARG A 171 9.66 -13.56 11.03
N GLY A 172 10.32 -14.32 11.85
CA GLY A 172 11.19 -13.79 12.89
C GLY A 172 12.44 -13.22 12.21
N GLY A 173 12.27 -12.17 11.39
CA GLY A 173 13.38 -11.34 10.96
C GLY A 173 13.97 -10.65 12.17
N ALA A 174 15.28 -10.45 12.21
CA ALA A 174 15.89 -9.56 13.19
C ALA A 174 15.11 -8.25 13.22
N ALA A 175 14.86 -7.70 14.43
CA ALA A 175 14.19 -6.42 14.55
C ALA A 175 14.93 -5.38 13.69
N ALA A 176 14.17 -4.51 13.01
CA ALA A 176 14.76 -3.42 12.24
C ALA A 176 15.70 -2.61 13.16
N PRO A 177 16.86 -2.14 12.66
CA PRO A 177 17.70 -1.26 13.43
C PRO A 177 16.91 -0.04 13.92
N PRO A 178 17.21 0.49 15.12
CA PRO A 178 16.53 1.68 15.60
C PRO A 178 16.91 2.92 14.78
N LEU A 179 16.10 3.97 14.91
CA LEU A 179 16.47 5.29 14.42
C LEU A 179 17.75 5.80 15.14
N PRO A 180 18.53 6.67 14.49
CA PRO A 180 19.69 7.30 15.14
C PRO A 180 19.31 8.02 16.43
N ALA A 181 20.25 8.12 17.36
CA ALA A 181 20.03 8.79 18.63
C ALA A 181 19.57 10.25 18.44
N GLY A 182 18.49 10.63 19.11
CA GLY A 182 17.89 11.97 19.00
C GLY A 182 16.92 12.18 17.83
N VAL A 183 16.76 11.20 16.95
CA VAL A 183 15.76 11.24 15.87
C VAL A 183 14.45 10.60 16.36
N SER A 184 13.33 11.29 16.17
CA SER A 184 11.98 10.81 16.49
C SER A 184 11.06 11.03 15.27
N LEU A 185 10.49 9.95 14.77
CA LEU A 185 9.55 9.91 13.66
C LEU A 185 8.31 9.08 14.07
N PRO A 186 7.44 9.65 14.93
CA PRO A 186 6.32 8.92 15.51
C PRO A 186 5.29 8.43 14.48
N GLY A 187 5.10 9.14 13.36
CA GLY A 187 4.21 8.72 12.27
C GLY A 187 4.69 7.47 11.55
N LEU A 188 5.98 7.14 11.65
CA LEU A 188 6.56 5.93 11.08
C LEU A 188 6.64 4.76 12.09
N ALA A 189 6.18 4.97 13.32
CA ALA A 189 6.11 3.92 14.32
C ALA A 189 4.88 3.03 14.10
N ARG A 190 5.05 1.72 14.29
CA ARG A 190 3.93 0.77 14.19
C ARG A 190 2.87 1.08 15.26
N PRO A 191 1.59 1.30 14.89
CA PRO A 191 0.52 1.48 15.84
C PRO A 191 0.37 0.25 16.75
N THR A 192 0.30 0.46 18.06
CA THR A 192 0.21 -0.61 19.05
C THR A 192 -1.19 -1.20 19.17
N GLY A 193 -2.20 -0.52 18.65
CA GLY A 193 -3.60 -0.87 18.85
C GLY A 193 -4.09 -0.54 20.27
N GLU A 194 -3.48 0.44 20.91
CA GLU A 194 -3.87 0.88 22.26
C GLU A 194 -5.30 1.41 22.25
N PHE A 195 -6.07 1.01 23.23
CA PHE A 195 -7.42 1.49 23.49
C PHE A 195 -7.38 2.57 24.57
N PHE A 196 -7.97 3.71 24.29
CA PHE A 196 -7.99 4.86 25.20
C PHE A 196 -9.36 4.96 25.91
N PRO A 197 -9.47 4.58 27.18
CA PRO A 197 -10.71 4.72 27.94
C PRO A 197 -11.25 6.16 27.89
N GLU A 198 -12.56 6.32 27.73
CA GLU A 198 -13.27 7.60 27.71
C GLU A 198 -12.87 8.57 26.58
N LYS A 199 -11.98 8.15 25.67
CA LYS A 199 -11.66 8.90 24.45
C LYS A 199 -12.25 8.21 23.22
N SER A 200 -12.27 8.92 22.11
CA SER A 200 -12.66 8.34 20.83
C SER A 200 -11.59 7.32 20.38
N ASN A 201 -12.04 6.11 20.04
CA ASN A 201 -11.21 5.07 19.45
C ASN A 201 -11.77 4.68 18.09
N SER A 202 -10.96 4.65 17.06
CA SER A 202 -11.35 4.00 15.82
C SER A 202 -11.31 2.49 16.02
N VAL A 203 -12.39 1.82 15.65
CA VAL A 203 -12.57 0.37 15.79
C VAL A 203 -12.93 -0.20 14.44
N ASP A 204 -12.09 -1.12 13.95
CA ASP A 204 -12.31 -1.85 12.71
C ASP A 204 -12.40 -3.35 13.04
N ILE A 205 -13.52 -3.95 12.73
CA ILE A 205 -13.83 -5.36 13.02
C ILE A 205 -14.14 -6.06 11.71
N THR A 206 -13.44 -7.13 11.43
CA THR A 206 -13.72 -8.00 10.29
C THR A 206 -14.01 -9.41 10.77
N LEU A 207 -15.14 -9.96 10.35
CA LEU A 207 -15.46 -11.39 10.49
C LEU A 207 -15.53 -12.00 9.10
N ALA A 208 -14.54 -12.81 8.76
CA ALA A 208 -14.45 -13.52 7.50
C ALA A 208 -14.28 -15.02 7.77
N ASN A 209 -15.15 -15.86 7.20
CA ASN A 209 -15.25 -17.28 7.53
C ASN A 209 -15.44 -17.49 9.04
N THR A 210 -14.41 -17.99 9.71
CA THR A 210 -14.39 -18.20 11.17
C THR A 210 -13.43 -17.25 11.89
N THR A 211 -12.79 -16.32 11.19
CA THR A 211 -11.76 -15.45 11.80
C THR A 211 -12.34 -14.08 12.11
N VAL A 212 -12.23 -13.68 13.36
CA VAL A 212 -12.51 -12.32 13.85
C VAL A 212 -11.19 -11.57 13.96
N THR A 213 -11.06 -10.46 13.26
CA THR A 213 -9.94 -9.53 13.36
C THR A 213 -10.45 -8.21 13.93
N VAL A 214 -9.76 -7.68 14.95
CA VAL A 214 -10.11 -6.40 15.57
C VAL A 214 -8.88 -5.49 15.56
N ARG A 215 -9.08 -4.26 15.12
CA ARG A 215 -8.07 -3.20 15.13
C ARG A 215 -8.59 -2.00 15.93
N PHE A 216 -7.72 -1.44 16.74
CA PHE A 216 -7.97 -0.19 17.47
C PHE A 216 -6.94 0.85 17.04
N ASN A 217 -7.39 2.04 16.70
CA ASN A 217 -6.53 3.18 16.35
C ASN A 217 -5.43 2.80 15.34
N GLY A 218 -5.82 2.04 14.30
CA GLY A 218 -4.93 1.57 13.23
C GLY A 218 -4.06 0.35 13.57
N GLY A 219 -3.95 -0.02 14.85
CA GLY A 219 -3.15 -1.16 15.29
C GLY A 219 -3.98 -2.41 15.57
N SER A 220 -3.36 -3.59 15.44
CA SER A 220 -4.00 -4.87 15.76
C SER A 220 -3.77 -5.25 17.23
N LEU A 221 -4.85 -5.41 17.97
CA LEU A 221 -4.81 -6.00 19.30
C LEU A 221 -5.16 -7.51 19.14
N GLY A 222 -4.14 -8.34 19.01
CA GLY A 222 -4.30 -9.77 18.71
C GLY A 222 -5.19 -10.53 19.68
N ALA A 223 -5.26 -10.07 20.94
CA ALA A 223 -6.13 -10.66 21.97
C ALA A 223 -7.62 -10.33 21.76
N ALA A 224 -7.95 -9.23 21.07
CA ALA A 224 -9.33 -8.82 20.84
C ALA A 224 -10.01 -9.62 19.74
N GLY A 225 -9.25 -10.21 18.82
CA GLY A 225 -9.75 -11.12 17.78
C GLY A 225 -9.86 -12.56 18.26
N GLY A 226 -10.23 -13.47 17.37
CA GLY A 226 -10.31 -14.88 17.69
C GLY A 226 -10.80 -15.75 16.55
N SER A 227 -10.83 -17.07 16.79
CA SER A 227 -11.42 -18.05 15.89
C SER A 227 -12.81 -18.42 16.39
N ALA A 228 -13.83 -18.09 15.59
CA ALA A 228 -15.20 -18.46 15.87
C ALA A 228 -15.48 -19.84 15.28
N GLU A 229 -16.12 -20.70 16.06
CA GLU A 229 -16.68 -21.92 15.54
C GLU A 229 -18.03 -21.62 14.82
N GLU A 230 -18.48 -22.54 13.96
CA GLU A 230 -19.80 -22.41 13.30
C GLU A 230 -20.96 -22.34 14.30
N ALA A 231 -20.79 -22.89 15.52
CA ALA A 231 -21.79 -22.85 16.59
C ALA A 231 -22.01 -21.44 17.15
N ALA A 232 -21.10 -20.50 16.90
CA ALA A 232 -21.18 -19.12 17.41
C ALA A 232 -22.10 -18.21 16.58
N GLY A 233 -22.93 -18.75 15.71
CA GLY A 233 -23.81 -18.02 14.77
C GLY A 233 -23.28 -18.08 13.36
N LYS A 234 -24.16 -18.44 12.42
CA LYS A 234 -23.78 -18.64 11.01
C LYS A 234 -24.15 -17.48 10.11
N TYR A 235 -25.29 -16.87 10.40
CA TYR A 235 -25.89 -15.81 9.58
C TYR A 235 -26.84 -14.99 10.43
N GLY A 236 -26.73 -13.68 10.38
CA GLY A 236 -27.59 -12.78 11.13
C GLY A 236 -27.13 -11.32 11.06
N PRO A 237 -27.91 -10.42 11.64
CA PRO A 237 -27.55 -9.00 11.67
C PRO A 237 -26.32 -8.71 12.53
N ILE A 238 -25.78 -7.49 12.36
CA ILE A 238 -24.92 -6.85 13.34
C ILE A 238 -25.77 -6.10 14.35
N ALA A 239 -25.26 -5.94 15.58
CA ALA A 239 -25.88 -5.06 16.57
C ALA A 239 -24.84 -4.28 17.36
N LEU A 240 -25.18 -3.05 17.73
CA LEU A 240 -24.40 -2.24 18.66
C LEU A 240 -24.92 -2.49 20.07
N TYR A 241 -23.99 -2.63 21.04
CA TYR A 241 -24.30 -2.84 22.44
C TYR A 241 -23.92 -1.67 23.29
N VAL A 242 -24.78 -1.32 24.25
CA VAL A 242 -24.45 -0.39 25.33
C VAL A 242 -25.03 -0.92 26.64
N GLY A 243 -24.20 -0.92 27.68
CA GLY A 243 -24.56 -1.28 29.05
C GLY A 243 -23.75 -0.48 30.07
N GLY A 244 -23.81 -0.90 31.33
CA GLY A 244 -23.15 -0.15 32.43
C GLY A 244 -23.97 1.09 32.82
N THR A 245 -23.29 2.20 33.15
CA THR A 245 -23.93 3.40 33.72
C THR A 245 -23.72 4.67 32.88
N GLY A 246 -22.86 4.61 31.88
CA GLY A 246 -22.53 5.79 31.04
C GLY A 246 -23.17 5.71 29.65
N THR A 247 -22.72 6.59 28.78
CA THR A 247 -23.21 6.72 27.42
C THR A 247 -22.15 6.28 26.41
N ALA A 248 -22.54 5.54 25.38
CA ALA A 248 -21.69 5.24 24.25
C ALA A 248 -22.11 6.05 23.02
N HIS A 249 -21.12 6.53 22.32
CA HIS A 249 -21.21 7.27 21.08
C HIS A 249 -20.54 6.45 19.98
N PHE A 250 -21.28 6.14 18.92
CA PHE A 250 -20.80 5.46 17.72
C PHE A 250 -20.91 6.43 16.54
N LYS A 251 -19.78 7.01 16.17
CA LYS A 251 -19.68 7.93 15.05
C LYS A 251 -19.12 7.22 13.83
N ASP A 252 -19.53 7.66 12.63
CA ASP A 252 -19.05 7.10 11.36
C ASP A 252 -19.29 5.57 11.25
N VAL A 253 -20.41 5.07 11.78
CA VAL A 253 -20.74 3.66 11.69
C VAL A 253 -20.83 3.24 10.23
N ALA A 254 -19.90 2.36 9.83
CA ALA A 254 -19.80 1.85 8.48
C ALA A 254 -19.75 0.34 8.47
N TYR A 255 -20.31 -0.29 7.44
CA TYR A 255 -20.25 -1.76 7.30
C TYR A 255 -20.25 -2.17 5.83
N ALA A 256 -19.74 -3.38 5.57
CA ALA A 256 -19.74 -4.01 4.25
C ALA A 256 -20.03 -5.50 4.35
N ASP A 257 -20.76 -6.02 3.36
CA ASP A 257 -20.96 -7.44 3.12
C ASP A 257 -19.72 -8.01 2.41
N LEU A 258 -18.91 -8.82 3.10
CA LEU A 258 -17.70 -9.39 2.54
C LEU A 258 -17.94 -10.53 1.55
N ASN A 259 -19.17 -11.08 1.47
CA ASN A 259 -19.58 -12.04 0.47
C ASN A 259 -20.05 -11.37 -0.83
N GLY A 260 -20.37 -10.08 -0.76
CA GLY A 260 -20.75 -9.27 -1.92
C GLY A 260 -19.53 -8.69 -2.62
N ARG A 261 -19.50 -8.74 -3.94
CA ARG A 261 -18.50 -8.04 -4.76
C ARG A 261 -19.20 -7.29 -5.87
N ARG A 262 -18.71 -6.08 -6.13
CA ARG A 262 -19.16 -5.27 -7.26
C ARG A 262 -18.25 -5.55 -8.46
N PHE A 263 -18.87 -5.95 -9.56
CA PHE A 263 -18.19 -6.13 -10.84
C PHE A 263 -18.67 -5.03 -11.80
N GLU A 264 -18.00 -3.89 -11.75
CA GLU A 264 -18.28 -2.80 -12.69
C GLU A 264 -17.82 -3.20 -14.10
N ALA A 265 -18.46 -2.65 -15.14
CA ALA A 265 -18.03 -2.86 -16.51
C ALA A 265 -16.59 -2.34 -16.69
N GLU A 266 -15.82 -3.02 -17.54
CA GLU A 266 -14.49 -2.56 -17.89
C GLU A 266 -14.57 -1.24 -18.67
N THR A 267 -13.79 -0.26 -18.23
CA THR A 267 -13.77 1.07 -18.80
C THR A 267 -12.35 1.57 -19.01
N THR A 268 -12.14 2.29 -20.10
CA THR A 268 -10.92 3.04 -20.39
C THR A 268 -11.31 4.50 -20.60
N SER A 269 -10.49 5.43 -20.10
CA SER A 269 -10.66 6.85 -20.39
C SER A 269 -10.68 7.11 -21.89
N PRO A 270 -11.53 8.04 -22.39
CA PRO A 270 -11.53 8.45 -23.78
C PRO A 270 -10.21 9.13 -24.22
N ASN A 271 -9.37 9.55 -23.28
CA ASN A 271 -8.05 10.11 -23.57
C ASN A 271 -6.97 9.04 -23.76
N PHE A 272 -7.31 7.77 -23.63
CA PHE A 272 -6.38 6.65 -23.82
C PHE A 272 -6.98 5.56 -24.70
N ARG A 273 -6.14 4.89 -25.48
CA ARG A 273 -6.47 3.64 -26.14
C ARG A 273 -5.74 2.50 -25.43
N ALA A 274 -6.48 1.64 -24.77
CA ALA A 274 -5.92 0.47 -24.10
C ALA A 274 -5.64 -0.66 -25.10
N GLN A 275 -4.49 -1.31 -24.93
CA GLN A 275 -4.14 -2.56 -25.58
C GLN A 275 -3.58 -3.52 -24.54
N ARG A 276 -4.29 -4.61 -24.29
CA ARG A 276 -3.78 -5.71 -23.49
C ARG A 276 -2.91 -6.58 -24.38
N ILE A 277 -1.60 -6.58 -24.15
CA ILE A 277 -0.63 -7.29 -24.99
C ILE A 277 -0.36 -8.71 -24.49
N ASN A 278 -0.75 -9.01 -23.23
CA ASN A 278 -0.63 -10.33 -22.62
C ASN A 278 -1.65 -10.46 -21.47
N GLU A 279 -2.37 -11.58 -21.40
CA GLU A 279 -3.36 -11.87 -20.38
C GLU A 279 -2.82 -12.68 -19.18
N PHE A 280 -1.58 -13.14 -19.23
CA PHE A 280 -0.99 -13.98 -18.18
C PHE A 280 -0.23 -13.16 -17.15
N TYR A 281 -0.20 -13.66 -15.93
CA TYR A 281 0.57 -13.08 -14.85
C TYR A 281 2.02 -13.57 -14.91
N TYR A 282 2.91 -12.76 -15.49
CA TYR A 282 4.33 -13.07 -15.64
C TYR A 282 5.22 -12.19 -14.77
N SER A 283 4.79 -10.98 -14.42
CA SER A 283 5.63 -9.96 -13.80
C SER A 283 4.79 -8.97 -12.99
N TYR A 284 5.42 -8.32 -12.00
CA TYR A 284 4.91 -7.10 -11.36
C TYR A 284 5.50 -5.82 -11.95
N SER A 285 6.33 -5.94 -12.97
CA SER A 285 7.04 -4.82 -13.55
C SER A 285 7.07 -4.96 -15.06
N SER A 286 7.32 -3.87 -15.75
CA SER A 286 7.66 -3.79 -17.15
C SER A 286 8.93 -2.97 -17.33
N ALA A 287 9.43 -2.90 -18.57
CA ALA A 287 10.46 -1.96 -18.99
C ALA A 287 10.23 -1.59 -20.46
N ILE A 288 10.75 -0.44 -20.88
CA ILE A 288 10.66 0.04 -22.24
C ILE A 288 12.09 0.20 -22.81
N ALA A 289 12.38 -0.43 -23.93
CA ALA A 289 13.63 -0.25 -24.67
C ALA A 289 13.48 -0.72 -26.13
N ASP A 290 14.24 -0.14 -27.06
CA ASP A 290 14.36 -0.64 -28.44
C ASP A 290 15.38 -1.79 -28.48
N VAL A 291 14.93 -3.02 -28.09
CA VAL A 291 15.84 -4.16 -27.91
C VAL A 291 16.30 -4.80 -29.21
N ASN A 292 15.60 -4.55 -30.33
CA ASN A 292 15.96 -5.05 -31.64
C ASN A 292 16.64 -4.00 -32.53
N ARG A 293 16.74 -2.76 -32.05
CA ARG A 293 17.34 -1.60 -32.72
C ARG A 293 16.69 -1.26 -34.08
N ASP A 294 15.37 -1.50 -34.18
CA ASP A 294 14.60 -1.11 -35.36
C ASP A 294 14.09 0.35 -35.29
N GLY A 295 14.40 1.01 -34.20
CA GLY A 295 14.03 2.38 -33.89
C GLY A 295 12.70 2.50 -33.18
N ASN A 296 11.91 1.44 -32.97
CA ASN A 296 10.66 1.49 -32.24
C ASN A 296 10.88 0.95 -30.81
N PRO A 297 10.33 1.62 -29.77
CA PRO A 297 10.37 1.08 -28.42
C PRO A 297 9.60 -0.24 -28.33
N ASP A 298 10.21 -1.23 -27.67
CA ASP A 298 9.60 -2.51 -27.33
C ASP A 298 9.17 -2.49 -25.85
N VAL A 299 8.22 -3.34 -25.46
CA VAL A 299 7.80 -3.54 -24.09
C VAL A 299 8.35 -4.88 -23.58
N ILE A 300 9.04 -4.84 -22.46
CA ILE A 300 9.52 -6.03 -21.75
C ILE A 300 8.61 -6.28 -20.54
N ALA A 301 8.08 -7.49 -20.38
CA ALA A 301 7.29 -7.88 -19.22
C ALA A 301 7.45 -9.38 -18.93
N GLY A 302 8.03 -9.70 -17.79
CA GLY A 302 8.35 -11.07 -17.40
C GLY A 302 9.33 -11.72 -18.36
N PRO A 303 9.02 -12.95 -18.84
CA PRO A 303 9.91 -13.68 -19.73
C PRO A 303 9.85 -13.26 -21.19
N TYR A 304 9.07 -12.22 -21.53
CA TYR A 304 8.86 -11.79 -22.91
C TYR A 304 9.23 -10.33 -23.13
N TYR A 305 9.69 -10.03 -24.34
CA TYR A 305 9.63 -8.69 -24.90
C TYR A 305 8.70 -8.70 -26.13
N TYR A 306 7.93 -7.62 -26.28
CA TYR A 306 6.90 -7.45 -27.30
C TYR A 306 7.32 -6.33 -28.25
N LEU A 307 7.46 -6.70 -29.54
CA LEU A 307 8.00 -5.80 -30.55
C LEU A 307 7.02 -4.64 -30.87
N GLY A 308 7.53 -3.43 -30.71
CA GLY A 308 6.81 -2.22 -31.07
C GLY A 308 6.68 -2.00 -32.60
N PRO A 309 5.83 -1.07 -33.00
CA PRO A 309 4.81 -0.35 -32.22
C PRO A 309 3.49 -1.11 -32.07
N GLN A 310 3.31 -2.31 -32.64
CA GLN A 310 2.05 -3.07 -32.60
C GLN A 310 1.94 -4.01 -31.42
N PHE A 311 3.06 -4.45 -30.85
CA PHE A 311 3.15 -5.37 -29.71
C PHE A 311 2.42 -6.71 -29.89
N THR A 312 2.30 -7.17 -31.13
CA THR A 312 1.63 -8.44 -31.50
C THR A 312 2.59 -9.61 -31.61
N VAL A 313 3.90 -9.36 -31.58
CA VAL A 313 4.94 -10.36 -31.62
C VAL A 313 5.72 -10.33 -30.31
N GLY A 314 5.57 -11.40 -29.50
CA GLY A 314 6.34 -11.59 -28.28
C GLY A 314 7.48 -12.58 -28.51
N ARG A 315 8.66 -12.31 -27.95
CA ARG A 315 9.83 -13.19 -27.95
C ARG A 315 10.32 -13.47 -26.53
N GLN A 316 10.80 -14.66 -26.27
CA GLN A 316 11.28 -15.06 -24.94
C GLN A 316 12.71 -14.54 -24.70
N LEU A 317 12.89 -13.84 -23.57
CA LEU A 317 14.21 -13.63 -22.99
C LEU A 317 14.73 -14.93 -22.32
N TYR A 318 13.85 -15.60 -21.56
CA TYR A 318 14.12 -16.85 -20.84
C TYR A 318 12.90 -17.76 -20.84
N ALA A 319 13.06 -19.02 -20.43
CA ALA A 319 11.93 -19.92 -20.28
C ALA A 319 11.07 -19.49 -19.10
N GLY A 320 9.92 -18.87 -19.39
CA GLY A 320 9.02 -18.34 -18.40
C GLY A 320 7.93 -19.31 -17.98
N VAL A 321 7.40 -19.05 -16.78
CA VAL A 321 6.20 -19.67 -16.25
C VAL A 321 5.24 -18.57 -15.84
N THR A 322 3.94 -18.85 -15.88
CA THR A 322 2.92 -17.95 -15.34
C THR A 322 2.67 -18.29 -13.86
N TYR A 323 2.23 -17.30 -13.11
CA TYR A 323 1.97 -17.40 -11.69
C TYR A 323 0.46 -17.35 -11.40
N ASN A 324 0.04 -17.98 -10.29
CA ASN A 324 -1.32 -17.86 -9.82
C ASN A 324 -1.50 -16.49 -9.11
N PRO A 325 -2.37 -15.60 -9.62
CA PRO A 325 -2.48 -14.24 -9.08
C PRO A 325 -3.00 -14.17 -7.64
N THR A 326 -3.58 -15.26 -7.10
CA THR A 326 -4.15 -15.29 -5.75
C THR A 326 -3.29 -16.03 -4.72
N SER A 327 -2.14 -16.60 -5.13
CA SER A 327 -1.31 -17.44 -4.24
C SER A 327 0.19 -17.40 -4.52
N GLU A 328 0.62 -16.70 -5.56
CA GLU A 328 2.02 -16.68 -5.98
C GLU A 328 2.47 -15.26 -6.37
N TRP A 329 3.76 -14.97 -6.19
CA TRP A 329 4.42 -13.78 -6.69
C TRP A 329 5.36 -14.11 -7.83
N PRO A 330 5.63 -13.20 -8.77
CA PRO A 330 6.51 -13.42 -9.91
C PRO A 330 7.97 -13.36 -9.46
N GLN A 331 8.44 -14.40 -8.79
CA GLN A 331 9.76 -14.51 -8.14
C GLN A 331 10.94 -14.08 -9.04
N ALA A 332 10.84 -14.34 -10.35
CA ALA A 332 11.91 -14.05 -11.29
C ALA A 332 11.88 -12.60 -11.82
N ALA A 333 10.77 -11.88 -11.68
CA ALA A 333 10.55 -10.56 -12.30
C ALA A 333 9.65 -9.67 -11.43
N MET A 334 10.06 -9.45 -10.18
CA MET A 334 9.41 -8.46 -9.31
C MET A 334 9.64 -7.05 -9.84
N VAL A 335 10.88 -6.75 -10.24
CA VAL A 335 11.28 -5.53 -10.93
C VAL A 335 12.08 -5.91 -12.17
N GLN A 336 11.80 -5.26 -13.28
CA GLN A 336 12.55 -5.35 -14.53
C GLN A 336 13.00 -3.97 -14.96
N LEU A 337 14.26 -3.87 -15.34
CA LEU A 337 14.89 -2.62 -15.78
C LEU A 337 15.62 -2.89 -17.11
N ALA A 338 15.58 -1.96 -18.03
CA ALA A 338 16.23 -2.10 -19.32
C ALA A 338 17.18 -0.93 -19.59
N TYR A 339 18.42 -1.25 -19.93
CA TYR A 339 19.46 -0.29 -20.28
C TYR A 339 20.64 -1.03 -20.95
N ASP A 340 21.49 -0.35 -21.69
CA ASP A 340 22.76 -0.91 -22.18
C ASP A 340 23.76 -1.05 -21.03
N PHE A 341 23.58 -2.07 -20.19
CA PHE A 341 24.42 -2.31 -19.03
C PHE A 341 25.79 -2.85 -19.39
N THR A 342 25.94 -3.51 -20.53
CA THR A 342 27.22 -4.03 -21.03
C THR A 342 28.02 -2.99 -21.77
N GLY A 343 27.42 -1.88 -22.18
CA GLY A 343 28.07 -0.80 -22.93
C GLY A 343 28.36 -1.18 -24.39
N ASP A 344 27.64 -2.18 -24.93
CA ASP A 344 27.89 -2.70 -26.29
C ASP A 344 26.94 -2.11 -27.35
N GLY A 345 26.07 -1.18 -26.92
CA GLY A 345 25.12 -0.47 -27.75
C GLY A 345 23.78 -1.18 -27.92
N TRP A 346 23.53 -2.32 -27.27
CA TRP A 346 22.26 -3.02 -27.27
C TRP A 346 21.65 -3.00 -25.87
N PRO A 347 20.37 -2.65 -25.72
CA PRO A 347 19.73 -2.69 -24.41
C PRO A 347 19.67 -4.11 -23.85
N ASP A 348 20.15 -4.28 -22.62
CA ASP A 348 20.06 -5.48 -21.81
C ASP A 348 18.86 -5.38 -20.86
N VAL A 349 18.50 -6.48 -20.20
CA VAL A 349 17.42 -6.51 -19.20
C VAL A 349 17.95 -7.03 -17.87
N LEU A 350 17.75 -6.25 -16.82
CA LEU A 350 18.02 -6.65 -15.44
C LEU A 350 16.73 -7.05 -14.73
N ASN A 351 16.65 -8.29 -14.29
CA ASN A 351 15.56 -8.77 -13.43
C ASN A 351 16.00 -8.80 -11.98
N MET A 352 15.18 -8.20 -11.11
CA MET A 352 15.35 -8.30 -9.67
C MET A 352 14.39 -9.36 -9.13
N SER A 353 14.93 -10.36 -8.42
CA SER A 353 14.10 -11.42 -7.85
C SER A 353 13.43 -11.00 -6.56
N GLY A 354 12.18 -11.44 -6.36
CA GLY A 354 11.33 -11.05 -5.23
C GLY A 354 11.57 -11.81 -3.93
N ASN A 355 12.72 -12.45 -3.73
CA ASN A 355 12.96 -13.19 -2.49
C ASN A 355 13.47 -12.26 -1.39
N ALA A 356 12.56 -11.81 -0.56
CA ALA A 356 12.86 -10.96 0.58
C ALA A 356 14.07 -11.46 1.37
N GLY A 357 15.15 -10.72 1.31
CA GLY A 357 16.41 -11.00 2.01
C GLY A 357 17.43 -11.85 1.27
N ASN A 358 17.06 -12.44 0.15
CA ASN A 358 17.97 -13.22 -0.71
C ASN A 358 17.75 -12.88 -2.19
N GLY A 359 17.19 -11.70 -2.50
CA GLY A 359 16.96 -11.26 -3.87
C GLY A 359 18.27 -11.15 -4.63
N THR A 360 18.25 -11.56 -5.90
CA THR A 360 19.38 -11.43 -6.81
C THR A 360 19.02 -10.53 -7.98
N GLY A 361 19.99 -9.81 -8.51
CA GLY A 361 19.90 -9.16 -9.81
C GLY A 361 20.46 -10.09 -10.88
N THR A 362 19.63 -10.48 -11.84
CA THR A 362 20.04 -11.30 -12.99
C THR A 362 20.00 -10.45 -14.26
N LEU A 363 21.16 -10.24 -14.86
CA LEU A 363 21.32 -9.56 -16.13
C LEU A 363 21.09 -10.54 -17.27
N PHE A 364 20.18 -10.22 -18.18
CA PHE A 364 19.99 -10.87 -19.45
C PHE A 364 20.64 -10.01 -20.55
N VAL A 365 21.71 -10.54 -21.14
CA VAL A 365 22.49 -9.83 -22.16
C VAL A 365 21.83 -10.02 -23.53
N ASN A 366 21.64 -8.91 -24.22
CA ASN A 366 21.01 -8.90 -25.54
C ASN A 366 21.84 -9.69 -26.56
N PRO A 367 21.27 -10.68 -27.26
CA PRO A 367 21.96 -11.47 -28.26
C PRO A 367 22.16 -10.73 -29.59
N LYS A 368 22.04 -9.38 -29.61
CA LYS A 368 22.28 -8.52 -30.77
C LYS A 368 21.39 -8.85 -31.98
N GLY A 369 20.10 -9.08 -31.69
CA GLY A 369 19.09 -9.37 -32.70
C GLY A 369 19.01 -10.85 -33.12
N GLU A 370 19.82 -11.74 -32.55
CA GLU A 370 19.69 -13.19 -32.78
C GLU A 370 18.37 -13.73 -32.20
N ASN A 371 17.72 -14.63 -32.93
CA ASN A 371 16.45 -15.23 -32.54
C ASN A 371 16.63 -16.39 -31.52
N ARG A 372 17.18 -16.10 -30.37
CA ARG A 372 17.40 -17.06 -29.28
C ARG A 372 17.07 -16.45 -27.93
N ARG A 373 16.97 -17.25 -26.90
CA ARG A 373 16.93 -16.77 -25.51
C ARG A 373 18.25 -16.09 -25.17
N TRP A 374 18.17 -15.13 -24.25
CA TRP A 374 19.30 -14.31 -23.87
C TRP A 374 20.21 -15.03 -22.87
N ASP A 375 21.50 -14.78 -22.92
CA ASP A 375 22.44 -15.26 -21.93
C ASP A 375 22.23 -14.52 -20.61
N SER A 376 22.27 -15.24 -19.49
CA SER A 376 21.97 -14.65 -18.18
C SER A 376 23.13 -14.77 -17.20
N PHE A 377 23.35 -13.73 -16.41
CA PHE A 377 24.42 -13.60 -15.44
C PHE A 377 23.86 -13.07 -14.12
N VAL A 378 24.23 -13.68 -12.99
CA VAL A 378 23.91 -13.13 -11.67
C VAL A 378 24.93 -12.05 -11.35
N VAL A 379 24.51 -10.80 -11.41
CA VAL A 379 25.38 -9.61 -11.24
C VAL A 379 25.26 -8.96 -9.87
N MET A 380 24.14 -9.20 -9.16
CA MET A 380 23.91 -8.75 -7.79
C MET A 380 23.43 -9.93 -6.95
N GLN A 381 24.14 -10.24 -5.86
CA GLN A 381 23.82 -11.36 -4.97
C GLN A 381 24.29 -11.10 -3.54
N PRO A 382 23.72 -11.82 -2.54
CA PRO A 382 24.17 -11.71 -1.16
C PRO A 382 25.69 -11.98 -1.00
N PRO A 383 26.37 -11.35 -0.03
CA PRO A 383 25.81 -10.36 0.92
C PRO A 383 25.76 -8.93 0.37
N ASP A 384 26.52 -8.61 -0.66
CA ASP A 384 26.75 -7.22 -1.06
C ASP A 384 25.72 -6.68 -2.03
N GLY A 385 25.17 -7.51 -2.90
CA GLY A 385 24.17 -7.14 -3.91
C GLY A 385 22.76 -7.61 -3.60
N VAL A 386 22.36 -7.74 -2.34
CA VAL A 386 20.98 -8.06 -2.00
C VAL A 386 20.09 -6.87 -2.27
N VAL A 387 19.07 -7.07 -3.11
CA VAL A 387 17.99 -6.12 -3.27
C VAL A 387 16.97 -6.36 -2.18
N GLY A 388 16.84 -5.40 -1.31
CA GLY A 388 16.01 -5.52 -0.12
C GLY A 388 14.60 -4.98 -0.29
N ASN A 389 14.33 -4.22 -1.35
CA ASN A 389 13.06 -3.53 -1.52
C ASN A 389 12.38 -3.83 -2.86
N GLU A 390 11.09 -3.57 -2.91
CA GLU A 390 10.27 -3.80 -4.10
C GLU A 390 10.31 -2.63 -5.10
N GLU A 391 10.76 -1.42 -4.68
CA GLU A 391 10.90 -0.24 -5.51
C GLU A 391 12.36 0.01 -5.89
N THR A 392 12.96 -0.88 -6.62
CA THR A 392 14.29 -0.66 -7.19
C THR A 392 14.19 0.29 -8.38
N LEU A 393 14.95 1.38 -8.38
CA LEU A 393 14.91 2.40 -9.44
C LEU A 393 16.16 2.36 -10.31
N LEU A 394 16.02 2.86 -11.54
CA LEU A 394 17.11 3.07 -12.48
C LEU A 394 17.25 4.59 -12.70
N LYS A 395 18.21 5.23 -12.02
CA LYS A 395 18.41 6.68 -12.02
C LYS A 395 19.89 7.03 -11.98
N ASP A 396 20.32 8.04 -12.74
CA ASP A 396 21.66 8.62 -12.65
C ASP A 396 21.76 9.41 -11.34
N ILE A 397 22.29 8.78 -10.30
CA ILE A 397 22.42 9.41 -8.97
C ILE A 397 23.79 10.06 -8.76
N ASP A 398 24.86 9.54 -9.37
CA ASP A 398 26.21 10.09 -9.19
C ASP A 398 26.58 11.19 -10.21
N GLY A 399 25.68 11.44 -11.17
CA GLY A 399 25.82 12.51 -12.17
C GLY A 399 26.90 12.22 -13.21
N ASP A 400 27.16 10.95 -13.53
CA ASP A 400 28.08 10.54 -14.60
C ASP A 400 27.41 10.41 -15.98
N GLY A 401 26.08 10.57 -16.03
CA GLY A 401 25.25 10.50 -17.24
C GLY A 401 24.77 9.07 -17.57
N LYS A 402 25.07 8.10 -16.72
CA LYS A 402 24.59 6.72 -16.82
C LYS A 402 23.75 6.40 -15.57
N PRO A 403 22.66 5.65 -15.73
CA PRO A 403 21.83 5.32 -14.58
C PRO A 403 22.41 4.20 -13.73
N GLU A 404 22.31 4.35 -12.41
CA GLU A 404 22.57 3.33 -11.40
C GLU A 404 21.29 2.63 -10.98
N ILE A 405 21.46 1.44 -10.40
CA ILE A 405 20.43 0.72 -9.70
C ILE A 405 20.33 1.25 -8.27
N ILE A 406 19.25 1.92 -7.93
CA ILE A 406 18.98 2.47 -6.60
C ILE A 406 18.23 1.40 -5.80
N HIS A 407 18.78 0.97 -4.67
CA HIS A 407 18.22 -0.12 -3.89
C HIS A 407 18.62 -0.06 -2.41
N THR A 408 18.06 -0.95 -1.60
CA THR A 408 18.49 -1.17 -0.21
C THR A 408 19.16 -2.53 -0.06
N GLY A 409 19.95 -2.70 0.99
CA GLY A 409 20.57 -3.97 1.32
C GLY A 409 21.29 -3.92 2.66
N GLN A 410 21.28 -5.01 3.44
CA GLN A 410 21.91 -5.07 4.76
C GLN A 410 21.48 -3.93 5.72
N ASN A 411 20.21 -3.53 5.64
CA ASN A 411 19.62 -2.39 6.36
C ASN A 411 20.22 -1.02 6.01
N THR A 412 20.88 -0.88 4.87
CA THR A 412 21.48 0.38 4.39
C THR A 412 20.88 0.80 3.06
N LEU A 413 21.03 2.09 2.72
CA LEU A 413 20.74 2.63 1.39
C LEU A 413 21.95 2.47 0.51
N ARG A 414 21.72 2.08 -0.75
CA ARG A 414 22.76 1.70 -1.70
C ARG A 414 22.40 2.12 -3.12
N TYR A 415 23.43 2.23 -3.94
CA TYR A 415 23.28 2.14 -5.39
C TYR A 415 24.34 1.21 -5.97
N SER A 416 24.07 0.63 -7.12
CA SER A 416 24.97 -0.30 -7.81
C SER A 416 25.06 0.03 -9.29
N LYS A 417 26.24 -0.22 -9.86
CA LYS A 417 26.49 -0.09 -11.30
C LYS A 417 27.39 -1.17 -11.83
N PRO A 418 27.33 -1.48 -13.15
CA PRO A 418 28.22 -2.45 -13.76
C PRO A 418 29.70 -2.12 -13.50
N ASP A 419 30.53 -3.15 -13.27
CA ASP A 419 31.97 -3.00 -13.37
C ASP A 419 32.33 -2.78 -14.85
N PRO A 420 32.91 -1.66 -15.25
CA PRO A 420 33.23 -1.37 -16.65
C PRO A 420 34.23 -2.36 -17.25
N ASN A 421 35.01 -3.08 -16.43
CA ASN A 421 35.95 -4.10 -16.87
C ASN A 421 35.32 -5.49 -17.01
N ASN A 422 34.17 -5.72 -16.34
CA ASN A 422 33.48 -7.01 -16.35
C ASN A 422 31.98 -6.79 -16.05
N PRO A 423 31.18 -6.25 -16.98
CA PRO A 423 29.79 -5.89 -16.72
C PRO A 423 28.85 -7.09 -16.48
N THR A 424 29.26 -8.29 -16.85
CA THR A 424 28.55 -9.54 -16.57
C THR A 424 29.00 -10.23 -15.28
N GLY A 425 29.98 -9.67 -14.59
CA GLY A 425 30.42 -10.12 -13.26
C GLY A 425 29.66 -9.41 -12.14
N SER A 426 30.18 -9.49 -10.92
CA SER A 426 29.60 -8.78 -9.77
C SER A 426 29.70 -7.26 -9.96
N TRP A 427 28.59 -6.58 -9.79
CA TRP A 427 28.51 -5.12 -9.92
C TRP A 427 29.12 -4.39 -8.72
N LEU A 428 29.56 -3.17 -8.96
CA LEU A 428 30.10 -2.27 -7.94
C LEU A 428 28.95 -1.73 -7.08
N VAL A 429 29.07 -1.90 -5.76
CA VAL A 429 28.05 -1.47 -4.78
C VAL A 429 28.59 -0.31 -3.95
N THR A 430 27.87 0.80 -3.91
CA THR A 430 28.13 1.93 -3.03
C THR A 430 27.09 2.02 -1.93
N THR A 431 27.55 1.99 -0.68
CA THR A 431 26.71 2.19 0.51
C THR A 431 26.79 3.65 0.93
N ILE A 432 25.64 4.29 1.10
CA ILE A 432 25.54 5.73 1.38
C ILE A 432 25.01 6.07 2.76
N SER A 433 24.44 5.10 3.49
CA SER A 433 23.87 5.34 4.82
C SER A 433 24.40 4.38 5.87
N GLU A 434 24.32 4.77 7.14
CA GLU A 434 24.33 3.82 8.25
C GLU A 434 23.17 2.84 8.15
N ALA A 435 23.27 1.72 8.87
CA ALA A 435 22.17 0.79 8.97
C ALA A 435 21.01 1.40 9.77
N GLY A 436 19.79 1.30 9.22
CA GLY A 436 18.61 1.88 9.83
C GLY A 436 17.31 1.20 9.36
N PRO A 437 16.16 1.65 9.88
CA PRO A 437 14.87 1.07 9.50
C PRO A 437 14.53 1.32 8.03
N TRP A 438 15.15 2.27 7.37
CA TRP A 438 15.00 2.60 5.95
C TRP A 438 15.57 1.56 4.99
N GLY A 439 16.53 0.75 5.46
CA GLY A 439 17.22 -0.24 4.64
C GLY A 439 16.77 -1.67 4.86
N VAL A 440 15.72 -1.91 5.67
CA VAL A 440 15.22 -3.28 5.92
C VAL A 440 14.68 -3.91 4.63
N ASN A 441 14.74 -5.23 4.57
CA ASN A 441 14.13 -5.98 3.48
C ASN A 441 12.65 -5.66 3.34
N ILE A 442 12.17 -5.53 2.09
CA ILE A 442 10.80 -5.11 1.76
C ILE A 442 10.45 -3.72 2.29
N SER A 443 11.44 -2.81 2.41
CA SER A 443 11.16 -1.39 2.59
C SER A 443 10.44 -0.83 1.36
N HIS A 444 9.68 0.24 1.57
CA HIS A 444 8.86 0.87 0.55
C HIS A 444 9.16 2.37 0.51
N GLY A 445 8.98 2.95 -0.67
CA GLY A 445 9.15 4.38 -0.91
C GLY A 445 10.61 4.80 -1.03
N MET A 446 11.02 5.12 -2.26
CA MET A 446 12.31 5.75 -2.54
C MET A 446 12.22 6.69 -3.72
N GLY A 447 13.13 7.65 -3.75
CA GLY A 447 13.26 8.61 -4.83
C GLY A 447 14.67 9.18 -4.92
N VAL A 448 14.95 9.77 -6.06
CA VAL A 448 16.22 10.44 -6.35
C VAL A 448 15.93 11.82 -6.95
N GLY A 449 16.46 12.89 -6.34
CA GLY A 449 16.29 14.25 -6.85
C GLY A 449 17.03 15.27 -5.98
N ASP A 450 17.23 16.46 -6.50
CA ASP A 450 17.93 17.56 -5.83
C ASP A 450 16.95 18.24 -4.85
N ILE A 451 17.03 17.88 -3.57
CA ILE A 451 16.15 18.43 -2.53
C ILE A 451 16.57 19.86 -2.16
N ASP A 452 17.87 20.10 -1.99
CA ASP A 452 18.32 21.39 -1.44
C ASP A 452 18.74 22.41 -2.51
N GLY A 453 18.66 22.05 -3.81
CA GLY A 453 18.91 22.95 -4.92
C GLY A 453 20.39 23.19 -5.17
N ASP A 454 21.28 22.28 -4.76
CA ASP A 454 22.72 22.40 -4.96
C ASP A 454 23.21 21.79 -6.30
N GLY A 455 22.30 21.17 -7.07
CA GLY A 455 22.57 20.57 -8.36
C GLY A 455 23.03 19.11 -8.28
N LEU A 456 23.16 18.53 -7.09
CA LEU A 456 23.43 17.12 -6.85
C LEU A 456 22.13 16.38 -6.52
N LYS A 457 22.06 15.09 -6.82
CA LYS A 457 20.85 14.31 -6.56
C LYS A 457 20.93 13.61 -5.22
N ASP A 458 19.98 13.91 -4.36
CA ASP A 458 19.82 13.31 -3.05
C ASP A 458 19.04 11.99 -3.14
N TYR A 459 19.23 11.14 -2.15
CA TYR A 459 18.45 9.91 -1.97
C TYR A 459 17.33 10.15 -0.97
N VAL A 460 16.08 9.87 -1.35
CA VAL A 460 14.88 10.12 -0.54
C VAL A 460 14.20 8.81 -0.20
N THR A 461 13.72 8.67 1.04
CA THR A 461 12.89 7.55 1.49
C THR A 461 11.75 8.02 2.39
N ALA A 462 10.87 7.11 2.80
CA ALA A 462 9.83 7.38 3.79
C ALA A 462 10.33 8.05 5.09
N TYR A 463 11.59 7.84 5.45
CA TYR A 463 12.22 8.29 6.69
C TYR A 463 12.96 9.63 6.58
N GLY A 464 12.98 10.24 5.40
CA GLY A 464 13.69 11.49 5.13
C GLY A 464 14.59 11.40 3.91
N TRP A 465 15.63 12.25 3.88
CA TRP A 465 16.51 12.31 2.74
C TRP A 465 17.98 12.34 3.16
N TRP A 466 18.84 11.88 2.25
CA TRP A 466 20.28 11.83 2.42
C TRP A 466 20.91 12.72 1.37
N LYS A 467 21.55 13.80 1.85
CA LYS A 467 22.23 14.78 1.00
C LYS A 467 23.49 14.17 0.39
N GLN A 468 23.57 14.23 -0.95
CA GLN A 468 24.79 13.83 -1.65
C GLN A 468 25.96 14.74 -1.26
N PRO A 469 27.14 14.19 -0.89
CA PRO A 469 28.32 15.01 -0.62
C PRO A 469 28.86 15.64 -1.91
N ALA A 470 29.48 16.83 -1.78
CA ALA A 470 30.10 17.52 -2.90
C ALA A 470 31.16 16.64 -3.58
N LYS A 471 31.32 16.77 -4.89
CA LYS A 471 32.34 16.03 -5.65
C LYS A 471 33.72 16.25 -5.06
N GLY A 472 34.43 15.14 -4.74
CA GLY A 472 35.74 15.17 -4.12
C GLY A 472 35.75 15.30 -2.58
N SER A 473 34.58 15.19 -1.93
CA SER A 473 34.51 15.02 -0.48
C SER A 473 35.09 13.67 -0.07
N ASP A 474 35.70 13.61 1.10
CA ASP A 474 36.14 12.36 1.74
C ASP A 474 34.99 11.63 2.45
N ASP A 475 33.79 12.23 2.50
CA ASP A 475 32.62 11.67 3.15
C ASP A 475 32.12 10.44 2.37
N LYS A 476 32.19 9.28 3.00
CA LYS A 476 31.69 8.04 2.44
C LYS A 476 30.19 7.87 2.64
N LEU A 477 29.66 8.38 3.76
CA LEU A 477 28.25 8.33 4.09
C LEU A 477 27.61 9.70 3.85
N TRP A 478 26.41 9.67 3.34
CA TRP A 478 25.65 10.88 3.05
C TRP A 478 25.00 11.42 4.31
N LYS A 479 24.83 12.73 4.38
CA LYS A 479 24.25 13.39 5.55
C LYS A 479 22.74 13.16 5.60
N TYR A 480 22.27 12.51 6.67
CA TYR A 480 20.89 12.24 6.91
C TYR A 480 20.10 13.45 7.42
N HIS A 481 18.95 13.70 6.82
CA HIS A 481 17.96 14.71 7.21
C HIS A 481 16.62 14.02 7.49
N PRO A 482 16.23 13.84 8.78
CA PRO A 482 15.03 13.14 9.16
C PRO A 482 13.75 13.93 8.80
N VAL A 483 12.82 13.28 8.10
CA VAL A 483 11.48 13.78 7.74
C VAL A 483 10.52 12.61 7.67
N GLU A 484 9.28 12.79 8.11
CA GLU A 484 8.20 11.82 7.93
C GLU A 484 7.51 12.04 6.57
N PHE A 485 8.02 11.42 5.51
CA PHE A 485 7.38 11.48 4.18
C PHE A 485 6.26 10.45 4.00
N ALA A 486 6.11 9.52 4.92
CA ALA A 486 5.11 8.47 4.90
C ALA A 486 4.52 8.25 6.28
N ARG A 487 3.77 7.18 6.46
CA ARG A 487 3.31 6.70 7.77
C ARG A 487 3.41 5.18 7.84
N TRP A 488 3.32 4.62 9.04
CA TRP A 488 3.23 3.18 9.18
C TRP A 488 1.91 2.67 8.62
N GLY A 489 1.97 1.68 7.73
CA GLY A 489 0.79 1.09 7.13
C GLY A 489 0.00 0.17 8.05
N ALA A 490 -1.30 0.11 7.82
CA ALA A 490 -2.22 -0.79 8.55
C ALA A 490 -1.92 -2.28 8.29
N SER A 491 -1.19 -2.61 7.24
CA SER A 491 -0.76 -3.97 6.87
C SER A 491 0.70 -4.25 7.28
N GLN A 492 1.25 -5.36 6.87
CA GLN A 492 2.56 -5.86 7.31
C GLN A 492 3.76 -5.21 6.60
N GLY A 493 3.53 -4.29 5.65
CA GLY A 493 4.54 -3.82 4.70
C GLY A 493 5.46 -2.69 5.19
N GLY A 494 5.28 -2.14 6.39
CA GLY A 494 6.09 -1.01 6.87
C GLY A 494 5.59 0.34 6.39
N ALA A 495 6.45 1.37 6.42
CA ALA A 495 6.14 2.74 6.01
C ALA A 495 6.52 2.98 4.54
N GLY A 496 5.76 3.83 3.85
CA GLY A 496 6.00 4.20 2.46
C GLY A 496 5.30 3.30 1.45
N GLY A 497 5.36 3.64 0.20
CA GLY A 497 4.59 2.97 -0.84
C GLY A 497 5.33 2.66 -2.14
N ALA A 498 5.77 3.66 -2.88
CA ALA A 498 6.21 3.54 -4.26
C ALA A 498 7.34 4.53 -4.58
N GLU A 499 7.70 4.68 -5.85
CA GLU A 499 8.63 5.72 -6.28
C GLU A 499 8.16 7.09 -5.76
N MET A 500 9.11 7.90 -5.25
CA MET A 500 8.83 9.25 -4.76
C MET A 500 9.27 10.27 -5.80
N GLY A 501 8.35 11.18 -6.17
CA GLY A 501 8.63 12.28 -7.09
C GLY A 501 9.26 13.46 -6.38
N ILE A 502 10.34 14.00 -6.94
CA ILE A 502 11.03 15.18 -6.42
C ILE A 502 11.02 16.25 -7.50
N TYR A 503 10.14 17.24 -7.39
CA TYR A 503 10.01 18.35 -8.34
C TYR A 503 9.18 19.49 -7.75
N ASP A 504 9.22 20.67 -8.36
CA ASP A 504 8.43 21.86 -7.99
C ASP A 504 6.97 21.68 -8.39
N VAL A 505 6.13 21.27 -7.44
CA VAL A 505 4.71 20.99 -7.64
C VAL A 505 3.91 22.29 -7.80
N ASN A 506 4.13 23.27 -6.92
CA ASN A 506 3.31 24.49 -6.81
C ASN A 506 3.86 25.71 -7.56
N GLY A 507 5.08 25.65 -8.10
CA GLY A 507 5.69 26.72 -8.90
C GLY A 507 6.49 27.72 -8.07
N ASP A 508 6.87 27.37 -6.84
CA ASP A 508 7.66 28.25 -5.96
C ASP A 508 9.18 28.10 -6.13
N LYS A 509 9.62 27.20 -7.03
CA LYS A 509 11.00 26.86 -7.37
C LYS A 509 11.74 26.07 -6.30
N LEU A 510 11.06 25.51 -5.34
CA LEU A 510 11.59 24.53 -4.41
C LEU A 510 11.12 23.14 -4.83
N ASN A 511 11.97 22.15 -4.72
CA ASN A 511 11.57 20.79 -5.03
C ASN A 511 10.79 20.19 -3.86
N ASP A 512 9.56 19.82 -4.13
CA ASP A 512 8.65 19.14 -3.24
C ASP A 512 8.82 17.61 -3.35
N VAL A 513 8.16 16.86 -2.45
CA VAL A 513 8.18 15.40 -2.48
C VAL A 513 6.76 14.87 -2.62
N VAL A 514 6.47 14.12 -3.69
CA VAL A 514 5.19 13.42 -3.90
C VAL A 514 5.36 11.94 -3.57
N THR A 515 4.48 11.38 -2.74
CA THR A 515 4.65 10.02 -2.22
C THR A 515 3.34 9.29 -1.97
N ALA A 516 3.40 7.95 -2.00
CA ALA A 516 2.42 7.10 -1.37
C ALA A 516 2.76 6.93 0.11
N LEU A 517 1.78 7.13 0.99
CA LEU A 517 1.98 7.04 2.44
C LEU A 517 2.11 5.60 2.93
N GLU A 518 1.39 4.67 2.27
CA GLU A 518 1.35 3.25 2.61
C GLU A 518 1.23 2.39 1.35
N GLY A 519 2.21 1.57 1.04
CA GLY A 519 2.17 0.69 -0.14
C GLY A 519 1.07 -0.38 -0.10
N HIS A 520 0.70 -0.82 1.10
CA HIS A 520 -0.32 -1.85 1.32
C HIS A 520 -1.61 -1.33 1.95
N GLY A 521 -1.74 -0.04 2.12
CA GLY A 521 -2.89 0.61 2.72
C GLY A 521 -3.43 1.74 1.86
N PHE A 522 -3.55 2.91 2.45
CA PHE A 522 -4.07 4.12 1.82
C PHE A 522 -3.03 5.22 1.83
N GLY A 523 -3.23 6.19 1.00
CA GLY A 523 -2.63 7.50 1.12
C GLY A 523 -1.74 7.85 -0.05
N LEU A 524 -2.06 9.01 -0.63
CA LEU A 524 -1.22 9.76 -1.54
C LEU A 524 -1.09 11.16 -0.97
N ALA A 525 0.11 11.68 -0.92
CA ALA A 525 0.38 13.03 -0.43
C ALA A 525 1.52 13.68 -1.21
N TRP A 526 1.56 15.00 -1.16
CA TRP A 526 2.76 15.73 -1.50
C TRP A 526 3.19 16.58 -0.31
N HIS A 527 4.49 16.78 -0.18
CA HIS A 527 5.12 17.49 0.91
C HIS A 527 5.77 18.75 0.35
N GLU A 528 5.13 19.88 0.61
CA GLU A 528 5.59 21.18 0.19
C GLU A 528 6.86 21.56 0.93
N GLN A 529 7.93 21.84 0.22
CA GLN A 529 9.17 22.31 0.82
C GLN A 529 9.03 23.78 1.26
N LYS A 530 9.49 24.06 2.45
CA LYS A 530 9.60 25.42 3.00
C LYS A 530 11.03 25.69 3.44
N ARG A 531 11.47 26.93 3.29
CA ARG A 531 12.75 27.42 3.81
C ARG A 531 12.55 28.58 4.74
N ASP A 532 13.17 28.52 5.91
CA ASP A 532 13.20 29.66 6.83
C ASP A 532 14.27 30.69 6.40
N ALA A 533 14.37 31.80 7.14
CA ALA A 533 15.35 32.86 6.86
C ALA A 533 16.81 32.41 6.99
N ALA A 534 17.07 31.30 7.68
CA ALA A 534 18.39 30.68 7.80
C ALA A 534 18.67 29.65 6.71
N GLY A 535 17.70 29.39 5.82
CA GLY A 535 17.78 28.37 4.77
C GLY A 535 17.47 26.95 5.25
N THR A 536 16.93 26.79 6.48
CA THR A 536 16.56 25.47 7.01
C THR A 536 15.36 24.92 6.24
N ILE A 537 15.49 23.69 5.72
CA ILE A 537 14.44 23.02 4.97
C ILE A 537 13.48 22.32 5.93
N SER A 538 12.19 22.49 5.70
CA SER A 538 11.09 21.81 6.35
C SER A 538 10.01 21.45 5.32
N PHE A 539 9.08 20.58 5.69
CA PHE A 539 8.02 20.14 4.78
C PHE A 539 6.64 20.24 5.43
N VAL A 540 5.64 20.63 4.62
CA VAL A 540 4.24 20.65 4.99
C VAL A 540 3.50 19.61 4.15
N ARG A 541 2.84 18.64 4.80
CA ARG A 541 2.11 17.58 4.09
C ARG A 541 0.74 18.04 3.65
N HIS A 542 0.43 17.85 2.37
CA HIS A 542 -0.86 18.02 1.74
C HIS A 542 -1.38 16.67 1.26
N THR A 543 -2.56 16.27 1.74
CA THR A 543 -3.15 14.97 1.41
C THR A 543 -3.89 15.05 0.07
N ILE A 544 -3.54 14.15 -0.85
CA ILE A 544 -4.22 13.98 -2.16
C ILE A 544 -5.36 12.98 -2.01
N MET A 545 -5.06 11.82 -1.43
CA MET A 545 -6.03 10.73 -1.19
C MET A 545 -5.72 10.05 0.13
N ASP A 546 -6.74 9.68 0.89
CA ASP A 546 -6.62 8.86 2.09
C ASP A 546 -7.75 7.81 2.13
N GLY A 547 -8.26 7.42 3.31
CA GLY A 547 -9.26 6.38 3.48
C GLY A 547 -10.64 6.71 2.88
N PHE A 548 -11.53 5.74 2.95
CA PHE A 548 -12.89 5.83 2.35
C PHE A 548 -13.81 6.86 3.01
N LEU A 549 -13.50 7.33 4.21
CA LEU A 549 -14.28 8.35 4.90
C LEU A 549 -13.68 9.75 4.78
N ASP A 550 -12.52 9.87 4.14
CA ASP A 550 -11.81 11.14 3.99
C ASP A 550 -12.27 11.91 2.76
N ARG A 551 -11.94 13.20 2.76
CA ARG A 551 -12.18 14.06 1.60
C ARG A 551 -11.00 13.97 0.65
N ASN A 552 -11.14 13.15 -0.36
CA ASN A 552 -10.09 12.87 -1.34
C ASN A 552 -10.26 13.70 -2.62
N ALA A 553 -9.15 13.94 -3.32
CA ALA A 553 -9.15 14.59 -4.63
C ALA A 553 -10.09 13.86 -5.60
N GLY A 554 -11.01 14.60 -6.21
CA GLY A 554 -12.05 14.05 -7.09
C GLY A 554 -12.97 12.99 -6.45
N GLY A 555 -12.94 12.81 -5.14
CA GLY A 555 -13.69 11.77 -4.43
C GLY A 555 -13.19 10.33 -4.69
N VAL A 556 -11.95 10.19 -5.19
CA VAL A 556 -11.33 8.90 -5.51
C VAL A 556 -10.69 8.29 -4.28
N THR A 557 -10.94 6.99 -4.07
CA THR A 557 -10.24 6.19 -3.05
C THR A 557 -9.94 4.81 -3.59
N PHE A 558 -8.71 4.38 -3.44
CA PHE A 558 -8.26 3.01 -3.66
C PHE A 558 -7.14 2.66 -2.68
N THR A 559 -6.81 1.41 -2.57
CA THR A 559 -5.75 0.91 -1.68
C THR A 559 -4.58 0.39 -2.48
N GLN A 560 -3.47 0.14 -1.79
CA GLN A 560 -2.27 -0.48 -2.36
C GLN A 560 -1.66 0.35 -3.50
N PRO A 561 -1.40 1.67 -3.28
CA PRO A 561 -0.70 2.51 -4.26
C PRO A 561 0.79 2.13 -4.28
N HIS A 562 1.08 0.95 -4.82
CA HIS A 562 2.38 0.29 -4.71
C HIS A 562 3.34 0.61 -5.87
N ALA A 563 2.82 1.21 -6.93
CA ALA A 563 3.61 1.73 -8.03
C ALA A 563 3.21 3.16 -8.34
N MET A 564 4.21 3.99 -8.55
CA MET A 564 4.05 5.40 -8.95
C MET A 564 5.13 5.73 -9.98
N THR A 565 4.79 6.64 -10.87
CA THR A 565 5.76 7.30 -11.75
C THR A 565 5.27 8.69 -12.11
N PHE A 566 6.12 9.50 -12.71
CA PHE A 566 5.85 10.91 -12.96
C PHE A 566 6.20 11.26 -14.40
N ALA A 567 5.22 11.79 -15.14
CA ALA A 567 5.40 12.24 -16.52
C ALA A 567 4.37 13.31 -16.87
N ASP A 568 4.71 14.21 -17.77
CA ASP A 568 3.81 15.25 -18.29
C ASP A 568 2.85 14.62 -19.32
N ILE A 569 1.73 14.09 -18.83
CA ILE A 569 0.74 13.33 -19.63
C ILE A 569 -0.13 14.26 -20.47
N ASP A 570 -0.44 15.46 -19.98
CA ASP A 570 -1.30 16.40 -20.68
C ASP A 570 -0.52 17.52 -21.41
N MET A 571 0.81 17.45 -21.39
CA MET A 571 1.74 18.33 -22.09
C MET A 571 1.66 19.80 -21.64
N ASP A 572 1.43 20.03 -20.35
CA ASP A 572 1.41 21.36 -19.75
C ASP A 572 2.76 21.81 -19.18
N GLY A 573 3.74 20.90 -19.14
CA GLY A 573 5.11 21.14 -18.66
C GLY A 573 5.30 20.80 -17.17
N ILE A 574 4.28 20.26 -16.51
CA ILE A 574 4.35 19.83 -15.11
C ILE A 574 4.21 18.30 -15.06
N PRO A 575 5.08 17.57 -14.35
CA PRO A 575 4.91 16.13 -14.21
C PRO A 575 3.60 15.79 -13.47
N ASP A 576 2.78 14.92 -14.07
CA ASP A 576 1.59 14.33 -13.46
C ASP A 576 1.97 13.09 -12.66
N LEU A 577 1.16 12.77 -11.65
CA LEU A 577 1.30 11.56 -10.87
C LEU A 577 0.51 10.41 -11.51
N ILE A 578 1.19 9.35 -11.90
CA ILE A 578 0.60 8.13 -12.45
C ILE A 578 0.70 7.03 -11.40
N THR A 579 -0.43 6.47 -10.98
CA THR A 579 -0.48 5.46 -9.91
C THR A 579 -1.78 4.64 -9.99
N GLY A 580 -1.91 3.66 -9.13
CA GLY A 580 -3.12 2.84 -9.07
C GLY A 580 -3.05 1.77 -7.99
N LYS A 581 -4.00 0.83 -8.05
CA LYS A 581 -4.07 -0.28 -7.11
C LYS A 581 -3.26 -1.47 -7.62
N ARG A 582 -2.25 -1.93 -6.84
CA ARG A 582 -1.63 -3.23 -7.05
C ARG A 582 -2.61 -4.34 -6.65
N HIS A 583 -3.04 -5.13 -7.61
CA HIS A 583 -4.02 -6.19 -7.37
C HIS A 583 -3.36 -7.35 -6.63
N HIS A 584 -3.92 -7.76 -5.50
CA HIS A 584 -3.42 -8.85 -4.66
C HIS A 584 -1.97 -8.71 -4.20
N SER A 585 -1.63 -7.57 -3.57
CA SER A 585 -0.30 -7.38 -2.97
C SER A 585 0.03 -8.44 -1.93
N HIS A 586 -0.91 -8.75 -1.04
CA HIS A 586 -0.88 -9.93 -0.19
C HIS A 586 -2.11 -10.80 -0.42
N PHE A 587 -1.95 -12.11 -0.24
CA PHE A 587 -3.04 -13.04 -0.41
C PHE A 587 -3.99 -12.99 0.77
N GLN A 588 -5.29 -13.14 0.52
CA GLN A 588 -6.35 -13.29 1.52
C GLN A 588 -6.45 -12.15 2.55
N TYR A 589 -7.35 -11.26 2.48
CA TYR A 589 -7.84 -10.34 3.54
C TYR A 589 -6.79 -9.66 4.45
N THR A 590 -5.49 -9.71 4.13
CA THR A 590 -4.44 -9.11 4.96
C THR A 590 -4.30 -7.61 4.71
N ASP A 591 -4.53 -7.18 3.48
CA ASP A 591 -4.49 -5.78 3.10
C ASP A 591 -5.89 -5.16 3.06
N PRO A 592 -6.01 -3.85 3.31
CA PRO A 592 -7.27 -3.14 3.14
C PRO A 592 -7.83 -3.29 1.73
N ASP A 593 -9.15 -3.49 1.63
CA ASP A 593 -9.90 -3.60 0.36
C ASP A 593 -9.18 -4.45 -0.71
N ASN A 594 -8.66 -5.61 -0.31
CA ASN A 594 -7.80 -6.45 -1.17
C ASN A 594 -8.48 -6.84 -2.49
N TRP A 595 -9.81 -6.95 -2.49
CA TRP A 595 -10.64 -7.30 -3.64
C TRP A 595 -11.22 -6.12 -4.41
N GLY A 596 -10.83 -4.89 -4.05
CA GLY A 596 -11.19 -3.68 -4.79
C GLY A 596 -10.70 -3.72 -6.23
N ALA A 597 -11.35 -2.97 -7.12
CA ALA A 597 -11.01 -2.95 -8.54
C ALA A 597 -9.55 -2.55 -8.77
N PRO A 598 -8.80 -3.28 -9.61
CA PRO A 598 -7.41 -2.92 -9.96
C PRO A 598 -7.41 -1.73 -10.92
N VAL A 599 -7.38 -0.54 -10.35
CA VAL A 599 -7.46 0.74 -11.07
C VAL A 599 -6.07 1.27 -11.45
N LEU A 600 -6.03 2.02 -12.55
CA LEU A 600 -4.93 2.89 -12.96
C LEU A 600 -5.47 4.32 -13.10
N TYR A 601 -4.83 5.28 -12.45
CA TYR A 601 -5.15 6.70 -12.47
C TYR A 601 -3.96 7.53 -12.95
N VAL A 602 -4.26 8.63 -13.60
CA VAL A 602 -3.39 9.80 -13.74
C VAL A 602 -3.99 10.92 -12.89
N TYR A 603 -3.21 11.48 -11.97
CA TYR A 603 -3.55 12.71 -11.26
C TYR A 603 -2.83 13.87 -11.93
N LYS A 604 -3.56 14.66 -12.72
CA LYS A 604 -3.02 15.85 -13.36
C LYS A 604 -2.73 16.91 -12.33
N VAL A 605 -1.53 17.43 -12.34
CA VAL A 605 -1.07 18.46 -11.41
C VAL A 605 -1.37 19.84 -12.00
N ALA A 606 -2.20 20.61 -11.32
CA ALA A 606 -2.55 21.95 -11.73
C ALA A 606 -2.12 22.97 -10.66
N ARG A 607 -1.30 23.96 -11.03
CA ARG A 607 -0.93 25.05 -10.14
C ARG A 607 -2.11 25.97 -9.92
N ASN A 608 -2.61 26.03 -8.68
CA ASN A 608 -3.77 26.82 -8.30
C ASN A 608 -3.49 27.54 -6.96
N PRO A 609 -3.22 28.86 -6.97
CA PRO A 609 -2.93 29.62 -5.75
C PRO A 609 -4.06 29.65 -4.70
N LYS A 610 -5.26 29.17 -5.06
CA LYS A 610 -6.41 29.08 -4.14
C LYS A 610 -6.52 27.69 -3.49
N ALA A 611 -5.79 26.71 -4.01
CA ALA A 611 -5.73 25.37 -3.44
C ALA A 611 -4.79 25.35 -2.23
N ASP A 612 -4.95 24.34 -1.39
CA ASP A 612 -4.04 24.08 -0.28
C ASP A 612 -2.62 23.80 -0.81
N GLY A 613 -1.63 24.52 -0.30
CA GLY A 613 -0.26 24.47 -0.80
C GLY A 613 -0.04 25.05 -2.21
N GLY A 614 -1.07 25.55 -2.89
CA GLY A 614 -0.94 26.17 -4.22
C GLY A 614 -1.03 25.20 -5.42
N ALA A 615 -1.38 23.94 -5.19
CA ALA A 615 -1.53 22.94 -6.26
C ALA A 615 -2.75 22.04 -6.04
N GLU A 616 -3.31 21.53 -7.13
CA GLU A 616 -4.41 20.56 -7.16
C GLU A 616 -3.98 19.31 -7.94
N PHE A 617 -4.40 18.15 -7.46
CA PHE A 617 -4.25 16.87 -8.12
C PHE A 617 -5.61 16.40 -8.63
N VAL A 618 -5.80 16.42 -9.95
CA VAL A 618 -7.08 16.12 -10.60
C VAL A 618 -7.05 14.70 -11.15
N PRO A 619 -7.75 13.73 -10.52
CA PRO A 619 -7.70 12.34 -10.96
C PRO A 619 -8.45 12.10 -12.26
N GLU A 620 -7.83 11.35 -13.15
CA GLU A 620 -8.43 10.73 -14.33
C GLU A 620 -8.27 9.22 -14.23
N LEU A 621 -9.39 8.47 -14.22
CA LEU A 621 -9.37 7.01 -14.30
C LEU A 621 -8.94 6.60 -15.71
N VAL A 622 -7.73 6.10 -15.87
CA VAL A 622 -7.24 5.57 -17.14
C VAL A 622 -7.91 4.23 -17.45
N HIS A 623 -7.91 3.31 -16.45
CA HIS A 623 -8.50 1.99 -16.62
C HIS A 623 -8.88 1.36 -15.27
N ASN A 624 -9.98 0.58 -15.24
CA ASN A 624 -10.48 0.00 -13.98
C ASN A 624 -10.23 -1.51 -13.83
N ARG A 625 -9.41 -2.12 -14.68
CA ARG A 625 -9.13 -3.57 -14.66
C ARG A 625 -7.66 -3.96 -14.85
N SER A 626 -6.77 -3.01 -15.18
CA SER A 626 -5.35 -3.30 -15.35
C SER A 626 -4.63 -3.39 -14.01
N GLY A 627 -4.91 -2.45 -13.12
CA GLY A 627 -4.09 -2.22 -11.96
C GLY A 627 -2.69 -1.75 -12.30
N VAL A 628 -1.85 -1.75 -11.28
CA VAL A 628 -0.41 -1.52 -11.37
C VAL A 628 0.33 -2.70 -10.76
N GLY A 629 1.60 -2.85 -11.09
CA GLY A 629 2.50 -3.81 -10.44
C GLY A 629 3.30 -3.17 -9.32
N SER A 630 4.61 -3.42 -9.32
CA SER A 630 5.59 -2.70 -8.52
C SER A 630 6.18 -1.50 -9.25
N HIS A 631 6.07 -1.46 -10.58
CA HIS A 631 6.53 -0.37 -11.45
C HIS A 631 5.49 -0.03 -12.50
N ILE A 632 5.51 1.22 -12.93
CA ILE A 632 4.79 1.75 -14.10
C ILE A 632 5.84 2.38 -14.99
N ASP A 633 5.87 1.99 -16.28
CA ASP A 633 6.77 2.60 -17.24
C ASP A 633 6.01 3.57 -18.15
N VAL A 634 6.71 4.59 -18.58
CA VAL A 634 6.17 5.64 -19.45
C VAL A 634 7.13 5.96 -20.59
N GLY A 635 6.60 6.22 -21.78
CA GLY A 635 7.39 6.57 -22.94
C GLY A 635 6.51 6.76 -24.18
N ASP A 636 7.03 7.41 -25.20
CA ASP A 636 6.36 7.56 -26.51
C ASP A 636 6.55 6.29 -27.33
N LEU A 637 5.62 5.32 -27.17
CA LEU A 637 5.72 3.98 -27.76
C LEU A 637 5.32 3.93 -29.24
N ASN A 638 4.54 4.90 -29.69
CA ASN A 638 4.03 4.97 -31.07
C ASN A 638 4.61 6.15 -31.86
N LYS A 639 5.51 6.92 -31.25
CA LYS A 639 6.20 8.09 -31.83
C LYS A 639 5.26 9.21 -32.30
N ASP A 640 4.18 9.42 -31.57
CA ASP A 640 3.23 10.51 -31.84
C ASP A 640 3.51 11.78 -31.04
N GLY A 641 4.52 11.75 -30.17
CA GLY A 641 4.96 12.86 -29.31
C GLY A 641 4.19 12.99 -28.02
N THR A 642 3.37 11.99 -27.65
CA THR A 642 2.68 11.90 -26.37
C THR A 642 3.31 10.80 -25.51
N ILE A 643 3.17 10.89 -24.19
CA ILE A 643 3.68 9.88 -23.27
C ILE A 643 2.62 8.81 -23.05
N ASP A 644 2.94 7.58 -23.43
CA ASP A 644 2.14 6.38 -23.20
C ASP A 644 2.49 5.72 -21.86
N ILE A 645 1.61 4.83 -21.36
CA ILE A 645 1.78 4.16 -20.07
C ILE A 645 1.80 2.65 -20.27
N VAL A 646 2.71 1.95 -19.57
CA VAL A 646 2.76 0.49 -19.53
C VAL A 646 2.60 0.01 -18.08
N THR A 647 1.72 -0.97 -17.88
CA THR A 647 1.56 -1.66 -16.59
C THR A 647 1.62 -3.16 -16.77
N SER A 648 2.19 -3.87 -15.79
CA SER A 648 2.18 -5.33 -15.73
C SER A 648 1.88 -5.83 -14.32
N GLY A 649 1.05 -6.84 -14.21
CA GLY A 649 0.65 -7.39 -12.92
C GLY A 649 -0.27 -8.61 -13.05
N PRO A 650 -1.03 -8.96 -11.99
CA PRO A 650 -1.94 -10.11 -11.98
C PRO A 650 -3.01 -10.10 -13.07
N SER A 651 -3.33 -8.94 -13.62
CA SER A 651 -4.30 -8.79 -14.71
C SER A 651 -3.68 -8.93 -16.11
N GLY A 652 -2.37 -9.16 -16.21
CA GLY A 652 -1.61 -9.20 -17.47
C GLY A 652 -0.84 -7.90 -17.72
N THR A 653 -0.40 -7.72 -18.96
CA THR A 653 0.38 -6.54 -19.39
C THR A 653 -0.44 -5.68 -20.34
N PHE A 654 -0.47 -4.37 -20.07
CA PHE A 654 -1.25 -3.38 -20.82
C PHE A 654 -0.36 -2.24 -21.29
N VAL A 655 -0.68 -1.75 -22.49
CA VAL A 655 -0.19 -0.48 -23.04
C VAL A 655 -1.39 0.46 -23.17
N PHE A 656 -1.25 1.67 -22.65
CA PHE A 656 -2.23 2.74 -22.75
C PHE A 656 -1.65 3.85 -23.61
N PHE A 657 -2.06 3.90 -24.87
CA PHE A 657 -1.63 4.96 -25.79
C PHE A 657 -2.39 6.24 -25.47
N ASN A 658 -1.66 7.27 -25.12
CA ASN A 658 -2.20 8.59 -24.83
C ASN A 658 -2.71 9.25 -26.13
N GLN A 659 -3.94 9.74 -26.10
CA GLN A 659 -4.61 10.39 -27.22
C GLN A 659 -4.87 11.88 -26.97
N VAL A 660 -4.27 12.43 -25.93
CA VAL A 660 -4.38 13.86 -25.60
C VAL A 660 -3.70 14.66 -26.69
N LYS A 661 -4.45 15.53 -27.35
CA LYS A 661 -3.91 16.42 -28.39
C LYS A 661 -3.26 17.63 -27.73
N ARG A 662 -2.04 17.95 -28.15
CA ARG A 662 -1.33 19.16 -27.72
C ARG A 662 -2.26 20.37 -27.84
N ARG A 663 -2.55 21.04 -26.72
CA ARG A 663 -3.27 22.32 -26.76
C ARG A 663 -2.45 23.28 -27.62
N LYS A 664 -3.02 23.79 -28.73
CA LYS A 664 -2.38 24.87 -29.49
C LYS A 664 -2.23 26.04 -28.50
N ALA A 665 -1.00 26.49 -28.28
CA ALA A 665 -0.75 27.72 -27.54
C ALA A 665 -1.58 28.83 -28.18
N SER A 666 -2.54 29.36 -27.42
CA SER A 666 -3.41 30.46 -27.83
C SER A 666 -2.67 31.77 -27.75
#